data_f0830a9bf693a1046ae63c76c19861df
#
_entry.id   f0830a9bf693a1046ae63c76c19861df
#
_cell.length_a   1.000
_cell.length_b   1.000
_cell.length_c   1.000
_cell.angle_alpha   90.00
_cell.angle_beta   90.00
_cell.angle_gamma   90.00
#
_symmetry.space_group_name_H-M   'P 1'
#
loop_
_entity.id
_entity.type
_entity.pdbx_description
1 polymer ?
#
loop_
_entity_poly.entity_id
_entity_poly.type
_entity_poly.pdbx_seq_one_letter_code
_entity_poly.pdbx_strand_id
1 'polypeptide(L)'
;IPGLVIGQIVECVNHPNSDHMHICQVDVGNDELVQIVCGAPNVKSGIKVIVALDGAKLPGGIIKNTSLRGIDSNGMICALCEIGLEENTKENYAKGIFIAPDNLKVGAPAIAALGLETTLYELDIHKHRNNDCYYHIGFAYEIASILNRKVTLPDMSYKTVNDDVNNYISLEIDTPKCPYYTGRMATNLTIKESPKFIKKRLIDAGMRPINNVIDISNYVMLEFGQPLHFFDKDTLGTKIVVRDAYENEKLVTLDNNERVLKASDIVITDGKKSICLAGVMGGLNTEVTENTKNIFIEAAIFDNISIRNTSNRLNLKSEASIRYGKGLSYEYTNYALNRACNLLEKYADATILNGTITYDKLDKTPKVVTFKEDDISKLLGIDIKPNDIEHELDRLEFPYKFNNNTFTVTIPNRRLDIDPNVNDIAEEIVRLYGYENLACTLPKVKIKQGEYKGDVKYRKIIASRLRSLGLTETRTYTLTSPNMASTFNYEGKVNLNLPNPMSIDKSVLRTSLIPSMLNVYNYNKTRKVNDMFLYEISKTYDVNFEEESKIAILMKGNYILNEATKVNVKCDFYLIKGIVENLLDYLGFAGRYHFAKARVDSMHPKRSAKIYLDDIFLGIIGEVHPNLCKDEIYVCEISLNKLMQEIKPLKYVAASIYPEIVKDVAFVVDKSLPVEEIMNEIRTSGKDLLTNISIFDVYTGPNILETEKSVAFKLTFQSNTRTLQEDEVMTIFNDIMTNVKNKFNCKVRDN
;
A
#
# COMPACT_ATOMS: atom_id res chain seq x y z
N ILE A 1 30.42 10.15 -13.55
CA ILE A 1 29.97 11.14 -14.56
C ILE A 1 31.09 11.32 -15.56
N PRO A 2 31.01 10.77 -16.77
CA PRO A 2 32.01 11.01 -17.82
C PRO A 2 32.09 12.50 -18.15
N GLY A 3 33.33 12.98 -18.46
CA GLY A 3 33.54 14.38 -18.80
C GLY A 3 33.80 15.33 -17.60
N LEU A 4 33.82 14.81 -16.36
CA LEU A 4 34.30 15.56 -15.20
C LEU A 4 35.77 15.33 -14.96
N VAL A 5 36.57 16.39 -14.98
CA VAL A 5 38.05 16.34 -14.76
C VAL A 5 38.49 17.34 -13.71
N ILE A 6 39.66 17.09 -13.10
CA ILE A 6 40.35 18.09 -12.30
C ILE A 6 41.04 19.07 -13.23
N GLY A 7 40.64 20.35 -13.17
CA GLY A 7 41.29 21.42 -13.92
C GLY A 7 42.05 22.37 -12.98
N GLN A 8 43.04 23.13 -13.51
CA GLN A 8 43.70 24.20 -12.81
C GLN A 8 43.40 25.52 -13.52
N ILE A 9 42.92 26.50 -12.79
CA ILE A 9 42.70 27.83 -13.35
C ILE A 9 44.04 28.52 -13.44
N VAL A 10 44.55 28.68 -14.67
CA VAL A 10 45.84 29.30 -14.95
C VAL A 10 45.69 30.83 -14.90
N GLU A 11 44.66 31.33 -15.55
CA GLU A 11 44.35 32.76 -15.63
C GLU A 11 42.89 33.01 -15.32
N CYS A 12 42.61 34.12 -14.63
CA CYS A 12 41.25 34.50 -14.26
C CYS A 12 41.13 36.03 -14.34
N VAL A 13 40.40 36.53 -15.34
CA VAL A 13 40.21 37.97 -15.58
C VAL A 13 38.73 38.34 -15.52
N ASN A 14 38.43 39.62 -15.22
CA ASN A 14 37.07 40.09 -15.17
C ASN A 14 36.41 40.07 -16.55
N HIS A 15 35.17 39.69 -16.60
CA HIS A 15 34.37 39.67 -17.83
C HIS A 15 34.05 41.11 -18.25
N PRO A 16 34.33 41.54 -19.50
CA PRO A 16 34.18 42.95 -19.93
C PRO A 16 32.74 43.45 -19.86
N ASN A 17 31.75 42.56 -20.01
CA ASN A 17 30.33 42.86 -20.03
C ASN A 17 29.56 42.36 -18.79
N SER A 18 30.25 42.14 -17.66
CA SER A 18 29.66 41.65 -16.42
C SER A 18 30.43 42.09 -15.20
N ASP A 19 29.71 42.44 -14.14
CA ASP A 19 30.24 42.91 -12.86
C ASP A 19 30.56 41.77 -11.89
N HIS A 20 30.13 40.54 -12.17
CA HIS A 20 30.30 39.37 -11.31
C HIS A 20 30.83 38.12 -12.02
N MET A 21 31.02 38.16 -13.36
CA MET A 21 31.57 37.03 -14.10
C MET A 21 33.05 37.19 -14.35
N HIS A 22 33.76 36.07 -14.48
CA HIS A 22 35.19 35.99 -14.81
C HIS A 22 35.36 35.07 -16.02
N ILE A 23 36.35 35.41 -16.83
CA ILE A 23 36.87 34.57 -17.92
C ILE A 23 38.06 33.80 -17.38
N CYS A 24 38.00 32.50 -17.35
CA CYS A 24 38.99 31.62 -16.86
C CYS A 24 39.67 30.85 -18.00
N GLN A 25 40.99 30.81 -18.04
CA GLN A 25 41.76 29.88 -18.84
C GLN A 25 42.13 28.70 -17.95
N VAL A 26 41.62 27.51 -18.26
CA VAL A 26 41.71 26.33 -17.39
C VAL A 26 42.52 25.25 -18.09
N ASP A 27 43.59 24.81 -17.44
CA ASP A 27 44.31 23.60 -17.82
C ASP A 27 43.50 22.39 -17.35
N VAL A 28 43.09 21.56 -18.28
CA VAL A 28 42.33 20.31 -18.03
C VAL A 28 43.15 19.06 -18.40
N GLY A 29 44.46 19.21 -18.55
CA GLY A 29 45.41 18.14 -18.89
C GLY A 29 45.51 17.88 -20.38
N ASN A 30 45.02 18.78 -21.24
CA ASN A 30 45.18 18.77 -22.69
C ASN A 30 46.28 19.75 -23.13
N ASP A 31 46.70 19.71 -24.39
CA ASP A 31 47.70 20.60 -24.94
C ASP A 31 47.25 22.07 -24.97
N GLU A 32 45.94 22.32 -25.02
CA GLU A 32 45.32 23.65 -25.06
C GLU A 32 44.51 23.95 -23.78
N LEU A 33 44.56 25.21 -23.35
CA LEU A 33 43.72 25.69 -22.25
C LEU A 33 42.26 25.83 -22.70
N VAL A 34 41.35 25.49 -21.81
CA VAL A 34 39.93 25.62 -22.04
C VAL A 34 39.41 26.92 -21.45
N GLN A 35 38.83 27.77 -22.31
CA GLN A 35 38.20 29.00 -21.86
C GLN A 35 36.83 28.70 -21.25
N ILE A 36 36.62 29.12 -20.01
CA ILE A 36 35.32 28.95 -19.28
C ILE A 36 34.96 30.27 -18.61
N VAL A 37 33.70 30.67 -18.77
CA VAL A 37 33.13 31.82 -18.09
C VAL A 37 32.47 31.34 -16.79
N CYS A 38 32.88 31.90 -15.66
CA CYS A 38 32.40 31.50 -14.33
C CYS A 38 31.90 32.70 -13.53
N GLY A 39 30.71 32.58 -12.91
CA GLY A 39 30.09 33.61 -12.06
C GLY A 39 30.24 33.34 -10.57
N ALA A 40 31.03 32.35 -10.16
CA ALA A 40 31.17 32.00 -8.75
C ALA A 40 31.98 33.02 -7.97
N PRO A 41 31.61 33.36 -6.73
CA PRO A 41 32.28 34.42 -5.94
C PRO A 41 33.69 34.02 -5.48
N ASN A 42 34.01 32.74 -5.47
CA ASN A 42 35.27 32.20 -5.00
C ASN A 42 36.24 31.78 -6.12
N VAL A 43 35.93 32.12 -7.38
CA VAL A 43 36.82 31.81 -8.52
C VAL A 43 38.05 32.70 -8.53
N LYS A 44 39.23 32.12 -8.74
CA LYS A 44 40.51 32.84 -8.85
C LYS A 44 41.58 31.99 -9.56
N SER A 45 42.64 32.64 -10.06
CA SER A 45 43.77 31.92 -10.64
C SER A 45 44.54 31.10 -9.61
N GLY A 46 45.22 30.06 -10.04
CA GLY A 46 46.06 29.18 -9.25
C GLY A 46 45.37 28.04 -8.53
N ILE A 47 44.04 28.02 -8.42
CA ILE A 47 43.31 26.96 -7.73
C ILE A 47 42.99 25.78 -8.67
N LYS A 48 42.89 24.59 -8.08
CA LYS A 48 42.34 23.41 -8.75
C LYS A 48 40.85 23.31 -8.51
N VAL A 49 40.11 22.90 -9.52
CA VAL A 49 38.65 22.88 -9.54
C VAL A 49 38.15 21.64 -10.26
N ILE A 50 36.82 21.34 -10.11
CA ILE A 50 36.15 20.35 -10.94
C ILE A 50 35.64 21.05 -12.20
N VAL A 51 35.97 20.51 -13.36
CA VAL A 51 35.58 21.02 -14.66
C VAL A 51 34.69 20.00 -15.36
N ALA A 52 33.50 20.40 -15.75
CA ALA A 52 32.63 19.65 -16.66
C ALA A 52 32.94 20.10 -18.10
N LEU A 53 33.43 19.16 -18.90
CA LEU A 53 33.73 19.37 -20.32
C LEU A 53 32.48 19.27 -21.17
N ASP A 54 32.60 19.67 -22.44
CA ASP A 54 31.49 19.51 -23.40
C ASP A 54 31.00 18.07 -23.47
N GLY A 55 29.68 17.87 -23.47
CA GLY A 55 29.04 16.55 -23.42
C GLY A 55 28.90 15.92 -22.03
N ALA A 56 29.45 16.49 -20.96
CA ALA A 56 29.28 15.98 -19.60
C ALA A 56 27.80 16.03 -19.17
N LYS A 57 27.29 14.91 -18.64
CA LYS A 57 25.90 14.78 -18.16
C LYS A 57 25.84 15.04 -16.65
N LEU A 58 25.35 16.19 -16.27
CA LEU A 58 25.09 16.58 -14.88
C LEU A 58 23.60 16.42 -14.51
N PRO A 59 23.26 16.43 -13.22
CA PRO A 59 21.84 16.42 -12.78
C PRO A 59 20.99 17.55 -13.40
N GLY A 60 21.60 18.73 -13.64
CA GLY A 60 20.95 19.89 -14.27
C GLY A 60 20.85 19.83 -15.81
N GLY A 61 21.49 18.86 -16.48
CA GLY A 61 21.49 18.72 -17.93
C GLY A 61 22.85 18.38 -18.53
N ILE A 62 22.94 18.45 -19.85
CA ILE A 62 24.18 18.19 -20.61
C ILE A 62 24.92 19.50 -20.81
N ILE A 63 26.20 19.54 -20.45
CA ILE A 63 27.07 20.69 -20.71
C ILE A 63 27.36 20.79 -22.20
N LYS A 64 27.21 21.99 -22.74
CA LYS A 64 27.49 22.31 -24.13
C LYS A 64 28.29 23.58 -24.22
N ASN A 65 29.14 23.66 -25.22
CA ASN A 65 29.81 24.91 -25.56
C ASN A 65 28.75 26.00 -25.82
N THR A 66 28.91 27.13 -25.18
CA THR A 66 27.93 28.25 -25.22
C THR A 66 28.63 29.58 -25.20
N SER A 67 27.95 30.65 -25.63
CA SER A 67 28.45 32.00 -25.48
C SER A 67 27.69 32.73 -24.39
N LEU A 68 28.42 33.24 -23.39
CA LEU A 68 27.88 33.97 -22.25
C LEU A 68 28.24 35.46 -22.38
N ARG A 69 27.24 36.31 -22.62
CA ARG A 69 27.41 37.76 -22.87
C ARG A 69 28.47 38.11 -23.91
N GLY A 70 28.54 37.27 -24.98
CA GLY A 70 29.43 37.48 -26.12
C GLY A 70 30.84 36.88 -25.97
N ILE A 71 31.08 36.12 -24.92
CA ILE A 71 32.35 35.38 -24.68
C ILE A 71 32.07 33.87 -24.65
N ASP A 72 32.84 33.10 -25.40
CA ASP A 72 32.67 31.65 -25.49
C ASP A 72 33.10 30.95 -24.21
N SER A 73 32.28 30.01 -23.75
CA SER A 73 32.55 29.14 -22.58
C SER A 73 32.47 27.68 -23.04
N ASN A 74 33.60 26.99 -23.01
CA ASN A 74 33.76 25.62 -23.54
C ASN A 74 33.72 24.58 -22.43
N GLY A 75 32.84 24.75 -21.44
CA GLY A 75 32.70 23.92 -20.27
C GLY A 75 32.12 24.68 -19.09
N MET A 76 32.11 24.04 -17.92
CA MET A 76 31.61 24.61 -16.68
C MET A 76 32.51 24.26 -15.51
N ILE A 77 32.88 25.24 -14.67
CA ILE A 77 33.52 24.98 -13.39
C ILE A 77 32.42 24.73 -12.37
N CYS A 78 32.46 23.59 -11.67
CA CYS A 78 31.35 23.07 -10.92
C CYS A 78 31.40 23.32 -9.42
N ALA A 79 30.27 23.61 -8.83
CA ALA A 79 29.99 23.46 -7.41
C ALA A 79 29.59 22.00 -7.09
N LEU A 80 29.69 21.59 -5.83
CA LEU A 80 29.30 20.22 -5.43
C LEU A 80 27.81 19.94 -5.64
N CYS A 81 26.94 20.93 -5.45
CA CYS A 81 25.49 20.80 -5.69
C CYS A 81 25.17 20.60 -7.18
N GLU A 82 25.97 21.14 -8.11
CA GLU A 82 25.75 21.01 -9.55
C GLU A 82 26.10 19.61 -10.07
N ILE A 83 27.00 18.91 -9.40
CA ILE A 83 27.37 17.53 -9.73
C ILE A 83 26.64 16.48 -8.88
N GLY A 84 25.70 16.93 -8.03
CA GLY A 84 24.83 16.05 -7.21
C GLY A 84 25.47 15.51 -5.94
N LEU A 85 26.59 16.09 -5.47
CA LEU A 85 27.26 15.72 -4.21
C LEU A 85 26.75 16.50 -3.00
N GLU A 86 25.97 17.56 -3.22
CA GLU A 86 25.23 18.31 -2.21
C GLU A 86 23.82 18.62 -2.72
N GLU A 87 22.88 18.93 -1.80
CA GLU A 87 21.55 19.41 -2.19
C GLU A 87 21.65 20.75 -2.94
N ASN A 88 20.86 20.89 -4.00
CA ASN A 88 20.80 22.13 -4.78
C ASN A 88 19.93 23.17 -4.08
N THR A 89 20.46 23.76 -2.99
CA THR A 89 19.84 24.84 -2.24
C THR A 89 20.50 26.17 -2.58
N LYS A 90 19.78 27.29 -2.36
CA LYS A 90 20.35 28.64 -2.55
C LYS A 90 21.61 28.85 -1.69
N GLU A 91 21.64 28.23 -0.52
CA GLU A 91 22.75 28.34 0.45
C GLU A 91 23.99 27.59 -0.05
N ASN A 92 23.84 26.37 -0.56
CA ASN A 92 24.95 25.58 -1.14
C ASN A 92 25.46 26.22 -2.44
N TYR A 93 24.58 26.74 -3.27
CA TYR A 93 24.95 27.46 -4.48
C TYR A 93 25.74 28.74 -4.18
N ALA A 94 25.41 29.47 -3.12
CA ALA A 94 26.10 30.68 -2.70
C ALA A 94 27.54 30.44 -2.18
N LYS A 95 27.90 29.20 -1.81
CA LYS A 95 29.29 28.82 -1.44
C LYS A 95 30.25 28.90 -2.63
N GLY A 96 29.74 28.86 -3.86
CA GLY A 96 30.49 28.91 -5.10
C GLY A 96 31.02 27.54 -5.53
N ILE A 97 32.10 27.58 -6.36
CA ILE A 97 32.69 26.37 -6.94
C ILE A 97 33.49 25.58 -5.90
N PHE A 98 33.63 24.27 -6.14
CA PHE A 98 34.48 23.39 -5.32
C PHE A 98 35.96 23.61 -5.62
N ILE A 99 36.75 23.94 -4.59
CA ILE A 99 38.22 24.04 -4.67
C ILE A 99 38.79 22.68 -4.36
N ALA A 100 39.39 22.07 -5.36
CA ALA A 100 39.99 20.75 -5.24
C ALA A 100 41.38 20.83 -4.54
N PRO A 101 41.78 19.78 -3.78
CA PRO A 101 43.07 19.71 -3.15
C PRO A 101 44.25 19.85 -4.14
N ASP A 102 45.30 20.56 -3.77
CA ASP A 102 46.47 20.86 -4.62
C ASP A 102 47.24 19.61 -5.07
N ASN A 103 47.20 18.54 -4.31
CA ASN A 103 47.88 17.28 -4.61
C ASN A 103 47.23 16.45 -5.72
N LEU A 104 46.02 16.84 -6.22
CA LEU A 104 45.37 16.11 -7.30
C LEU A 104 46.00 16.43 -8.65
N LYS A 105 46.06 15.41 -9.52
CA LYS A 105 46.66 15.56 -10.86
C LYS A 105 45.67 16.25 -11.77
N VAL A 106 46.09 17.31 -12.47
CA VAL A 106 45.28 17.97 -13.52
C VAL A 106 45.02 17.00 -14.65
N GLY A 107 43.82 17.05 -15.21
CA GLY A 107 43.32 16.13 -16.25
C GLY A 107 42.81 14.77 -15.72
N ALA A 108 43.02 14.47 -14.45
CA ALA A 108 42.49 13.23 -13.88
C ALA A 108 40.94 13.26 -13.82
N PRO A 109 40.25 12.11 -14.04
CA PRO A 109 38.80 12.01 -13.83
C PRO A 109 38.45 12.45 -12.39
N ALA A 110 37.63 13.50 -12.25
CA ALA A 110 37.43 14.18 -10.96
C ALA A 110 36.84 13.24 -9.87
N ILE A 111 35.87 12.40 -10.23
CA ILE A 111 35.23 11.47 -9.29
C ILE A 111 36.23 10.46 -8.73
N ALA A 112 37.06 9.87 -9.60
CA ALA A 112 38.10 8.92 -9.18
C ALA A 112 39.22 9.63 -8.38
N ALA A 113 39.68 10.80 -8.82
CA ALA A 113 40.70 11.58 -8.16
C ALA A 113 40.29 11.99 -6.73
N LEU A 114 39.04 12.29 -6.51
CA LEU A 114 38.47 12.60 -5.20
C LEU A 114 38.16 11.36 -4.35
N GLY A 115 38.36 10.14 -4.90
CA GLY A 115 38.04 8.88 -4.21
C GLY A 115 36.57 8.64 -4.00
N LEU A 116 35.71 9.24 -4.83
CA LEU A 116 34.25 9.12 -4.78
C LEU A 116 33.70 8.01 -5.69
N GLU A 117 34.58 7.33 -6.42
CA GLU A 117 34.18 6.18 -7.23
C GLU A 117 33.81 5.01 -6.33
N THR A 118 32.58 4.50 -6.53
CA THR A 118 32.04 3.39 -5.75
C THR A 118 31.07 2.58 -6.59
N THR A 119 30.90 1.31 -6.21
CA THR A 119 29.83 0.46 -6.74
C THR A 119 28.82 0.23 -5.63
N LEU A 120 27.59 0.65 -5.82
CA LEU A 120 26.49 0.43 -4.90
C LEU A 120 25.61 -0.69 -5.41
N TYR A 121 25.27 -1.60 -4.52
CA TYR A 121 24.24 -2.61 -4.74
C TYR A 121 23.03 -2.22 -3.89
N GLU A 122 21.92 -1.92 -4.56
CA GLU A 122 20.63 -1.74 -3.89
C GLU A 122 19.96 -3.10 -3.75
N LEU A 123 19.66 -3.47 -2.51
CA LEU A 123 19.14 -4.80 -2.18
C LEU A 123 17.72 -4.67 -1.65
N ASP A 124 16.80 -5.41 -2.25
CA ASP A 124 15.45 -5.59 -1.71
C ASP A 124 15.46 -6.73 -0.68
N ILE A 125 15.49 -6.36 0.60
CA ILE A 125 15.53 -7.31 1.69
C ILE A 125 14.10 -7.74 2.05
N HIS A 126 13.83 -9.05 1.98
CA HIS A 126 12.58 -9.62 2.41
C HIS A 126 12.24 -9.26 3.87
N LYS A 127 10.95 -9.01 4.15
CA LYS A 127 10.52 -8.46 5.45
C LYS A 127 10.91 -9.32 6.65
N HIS A 128 10.96 -10.64 6.52
CA HIS A 128 11.37 -11.54 7.61
C HIS A 128 12.89 -11.49 7.89
N ARG A 129 13.72 -11.13 6.89
CA ARG A 129 15.18 -10.99 7.02
C ARG A 129 15.64 -9.59 7.38
N ASN A 130 14.73 -8.67 7.70
CA ASN A 130 15.05 -7.28 8.01
C ASN A 130 15.82 -7.09 9.32
N ASN A 131 15.80 -8.05 10.23
CA ASN A 131 16.47 -7.97 11.51
C ASN A 131 17.94 -8.41 11.45
N ASP A 132 18.34 -9.22 10.47
CA ASP A 132 19.71 -9.68 10.29
C ASP A 132 20.38 -9.13 9.02
N CYS A 133 19.69 -9.08 7.89
CA CYS A 133 20.27 -8.60 6.63
C CYS A 133 20.21 -7.07 6.42
N TYR A 134 19.65 -6.30 7.36
CA TYR A 134 19.55 -4.84 7.26
C TYR A 134 20.80 -4.11 7.74
N TYR A 135 21.90 -4.82 7.92
CA TYR A 135 23.22 -4.27 8.28
C TYR A 135 24.36 -5.13 7.70
N HIS A 136 25.54 -4.53 7.56
CA HIS A 136 26.63 -5.11 6.78
C HIS A 136 27.11 -6.47 7.30
N ILE A 137 27.30 -6.63 8.61
CA ILE A 137 27.78 -7.91 9.18
C ILE A 137 26.72 -9.00 9.03
N GLY A 138 25.46 -8.70 9.27
CA GLY A 138 24.39 -9.69 9.08
C GLY A 138 24.28 -10.14 7.63
N PHE A 139 24.35 -9.19 6.69
CA PHE A 139 24.38 -9.50 5.26
C PHE A 139 25.65 -10.23 4.84
N ALA A 140 26.79 -9.97 5.50
CA ALA A 140 28.04 -10.69 5.27
C ALA A 140 27.91 -12.19 5.62
N TYR A 141 27.16 -12.55 6.67
CA TYR A 141 26.87 -13.96 6.97
C TYR A 141 26.09 -14.63 5.85
N GLU A 142 25.14 -13.91 5.26
CA GLU A 142 24.36 -14.43 4.14
C GLU A 142 25.23 -14.66 2.90
N ILE A 143 26.04 -13.68 2.52
CA ILE A 143 26.98 -13.82 1.40
C ILE A 143 28.01 -14.94 1.68
N ALA A 144 28.51 -15.02 2.91
CA ALA A 144 29.47 -16.03 3.31
C ALA A 144 28.89 -17.45 3.18
N SER A 145 27.63 -17.65 3.59
CA SER A 145 26.94 -18.91 3.43
C SER A 145 26.77 -19.32 1.96
N ILE A 146 26.42 -18.37 1.08
CA ILE A 146 26.30 -18.59 -0.36
C ILE A 146 27.66 -18.96 -1.00
N LEU A 147 28.72 -18.27 -0.60
CA LEU A 147 30.05 -18.44 -1.17
C LEU A 147 30.89 -19.53 -0.44
N ASN A 148 30.33 -20.23 0.52
CA ASN A 148 31.01 -21.19 1.38
C ASN A 148 32.29 -20.61 2.02
N ARG A 149 32.14 -19.45 2.67
CA ARG A 149 33.20 -18.73 3.38
C ARG A 149 32.81 -18.48 4.83
N LYS A 150 33.78 -18.03 5.64
CA LYS A 150 33.54 -17.63 7.03
C LYS A 150 33.60 -16.10 7.15
N VAL A 151 32.78 -15.56 8.05
CA VAL A 151 32.78 -14.13 8.36
C VAL A 151 33.91 -13.81 9.33
N THR A 152 34.65 -12.75 9.03
CA THR A 152 35.65 -12.20 9.95
C THR A 152 35.13 -10.91 10.54
N LEU A 153 34.90 -10.88 11.85
CA LEU A 153 34.43 -9.68 12.53
C LEU A 153 35.56 -8.62 12.60
N PRO A 154 35.20 -7.33 12.60
CA PRO A 154 36.20 -6.26 12.75
C PRO A 154 36.85 -6.25 14.14
N ASP A 155 38.01 -5.64 14.25
CA ASP A 155 38.68 -5.45 15.54
C ASP A 155 37.83 -4.55 16.48
N MET A 156 37.55 -5.05 17.65
CA MET A 156 36.74 -4.40 18.71
C MET A 156 37.57 -4.18 19.99
N SER A 157 38.88 -4.38 19.93
CA SER A 157 39.77 -4.19 21.09
C SER A 157 40.04 -2.70 21.37
N TYR A 158 40.08 -2.33 22.63
CA TYR A 158 40.41 -0.98 23.10
C TYR A 158 41.02 -1.08 24.50
N LYS A 159 41.68 -0.02 24.95
CA LYS A 159 42.26 0.08 26.27
C LYS A 159 41.34 0.81 27.23
N THR A 160 41.31 0.41 28.49
CA THR A 160 40.59 1.10 29.56
C THR A 160 41.56 1.67 30.59
N VAL A 161 41.14 2.72 31.28
CA VAL A 161 41.87 3.29 32.45
C VAL A 161 41.24 2.75 33.74
N ASN A 162 41.92 2.88 34.88
CA ASN A 162 41.45 2.35 36.16
C ASN A 162 40.25 3.10 36.78
N ASP A 163 39.74 4.12 36.12
CA ASP A 163 38.54 4.82 36.59
C ASP A 163 37.30 4.13 36.04
N ASP A 164 36.27 3.96 36.87
CA ASP A 164 35.08 3.11 36.56
C ASP A 164 33.88 3.95 36.27
N VAL A 165 33.10 3.58 35.23
CA VAL A 165 31.87 4.26 34.82
C VAL A 165 30.83 4.30 35.93
N ASN A 166 30.79 3.30 36.81
CA ASN A 166 29.83 3.23 37.93
C ASN A 166 30.04 4.36 38.97
N ASN A 167 31.19 5.03 38.95
CA ASN A 167 31.43 6.22 39.77
C ASN A 167 30.71 7.46 39.26
N TYR A 168 30.25 7.47 38.01
CA TYR A 168 29.73 8.64 37.31
C TYR A 168 28.27 8.54 36.93
N ILE A 169 27.76 7.32 36.68
CA ILE A 169 26.39 7.10 36.22
C ILE A 169 25.75 5.95 36.98
N SER A 170 24.53 6.15 37.44
CA SER A 170 23.65 5.11 37.97
C SER A 170 22.52 4.85 36.98
N LEU A 171 22.08 3.60 36.83
CA LEU A 171 21.02 3.16 35.90
C LEU A 171 19.82 2.59 36.70
N GLU A 172 18.64 3.03 36.35
CA GLU A 172 17.36 2.48 36.82
C GLU A 172 16.47 2.18 35.61
N ILE A 173 15.87 1.00 35.56
CA ILE A 173 14.92 0.62 34.52
C ILE A 173 13.57 0.39 35.20
N ASP A 174 12.61 1.27 34.87
CA ASP A 174 11.24 1.28 35.44
C ASP A 174 10.20 0.99 34.34
N THR A 175 10.53 0.10 33.44
CA THR A 175 9.58 -0.42 32.45
C THR A 175 10.05 -1.80 31.94
N PRO A 176 9.12 -2.76 31.78
CA PRO A 176 9.46 -4.06 31.19
C PRO A 176 9.80 -3.97 29.68
N LYS A 177 9.51 -2.84 29.04
CA LYS A 177 9.75 -2.61 27.62
C LYS A 177 11.23 -2.34 27.28
N CYS A 178 12.12 -2.25 28.28
CA CYS A 178 13.55 -2.19 28.11
C CYS A 178 14.21 -3.39 28.81
N PRO A 179 14.20 -4.59 28.18
CA PRO A 179 14.74 -5.80 28.82
C PRO A 179 16.27 -5.82 28.88
N TYR A 180 16.95 -5.03 28.05
CA TYR A 180 18.39 -4.95 28.04
C TYR A 180 18.86 -3.51 27.83
N TYR A 181 19.76 -3.07 28.68
CA TYR A 181 20.42 -1.77 28.57
C TYR A 181 21.87 -1.91 29.00
N THR A 182 22.80 -1.41 28.19
CA THR A 182 24.20 -1.41 28.53
C THR A 182 24.86 -0.11 28.07
N GLY A 183 25.90 0.33 28.80
CA GLY A 183 26.57 1.56 28.43
C GLY A 183 27.99 1.67 29.00
N ARG A 184 28.76 2.49 28.33
CA ARG A 184 30.16 2.83 28.70
C ARG A 184 30.38 4.33 28.67
N MET A 185 31.43 4.78 29.29
CA MET A 185 31.82 6.18 29.29
C MET A 185 33.17 6.39 28.61
N ALA A 186 33.21 7.39 27.74
CA ALA A 186 34.42 7.86 27.08
C ALA A 186 34.68 9.33 27.45
N THR A 187 35.91 9.67 27.79
CA THR A 187 36.31 10.99 28.25
C THR A 187 37.44 11.55 27.38
N ASN A 188 37.73 12.83 27.52
CA ASN A 188 38.81 13.54 26.81
C ASN A 188 38.67 13.49 25.27
N LEU A 189 37.43 13.47 24.78
CA LEU A 189 37.18 13.43 23.34
C LEU A 189 37.67 14.68 22.63
N THR A 190 38.16 14.48 21.42
CA THR A 190 38.43 15.55 20.45
C THR A 190 37.43 15.47 19.31
N ILE A 191 36.49 16.43 19.26
CA ILE A 191 35.55 16.56 18.16
C ILE A 191 36.31 17.15 16.96
N LYS A 192 36.30 16.42 15.84
CA LYS A 192 37.00 16.80 14.61
C LYS A 192 36.32 16.16 13.40
N GLU A 193 36.84 16.47 12.23
CA GLU A 193 36.35 15.83 11.00
C GLU A 193 36.58 14.31 11.02
N SER A 194 35.62 13.54 10.55
CA SER A 194 35.73 12.08 10.48
C SER A 194 36.78 11.60 9.51
N PRO A 195 37.40 10.44 9.77
CA PRO A 195 38.31 9.80 8.81
C PRO A 195 37.66 9.61 7.44
N LYS A 196 38.43 9.76 6.37
CA LYS A 196 37.91 9.69 4.98
C LYS A 196 37.13 8.42 4.70
N PHE A 197 37.56 7.26 5.21
CA PHE A 197 36.86 6.00 4.97
C PHE A 197 35.49 5.93 5.66
N ILE A 198 35.35 6.50 6.87
CA ILE A 198 34.04 6.59 7.57
C ILE A 198 33.09 7.51 6.78
N LYS A 199 33.59 8.72 6.45
CA LYS A 199 32.80 9.69 5.64
C LYS A 199 32.35 9.08 4.33
N LYS A 200 33.24 8.43 3.58
CA LYS A 200 32.91 7.81 2.31
C LYS A 200 31.81 6.75 2.46
N ARG A 201 31.97 5.84 3.43
CA ARG A 201 30.99 4.74 3.65
C ARG A 201 29.62 5.25 4.11
N LEU A 202 29.59 6.32 4.92
CA LEU A 202 28.33 6.95 5.31
C LEU A 202 27.64 7.60 4.10
N ILE A 203 28.39 8.36 3.29
CA ILE A 203 27.87 8.96 2.06
C ILE A 203 27.37 7.88 1.09
N ASP A 204 28.13 6.82 0.89
CA ASP A 204 27.75 5.68 0.03
C ASP A 204 26.45 5.00 0.52
N ALA A 205 26.23 5.00 1.85
CA ALA A 205 25.00 4.49 2.47
C ALA A 205 23.85 5.52 2.54
N GLY A 206 24.02 6.71 1.93
CA GLY A 206 23.00 7.76 1.94
C GLY A 206 22.93 8.57 3.23
N MET A 207 23.91 8.46 4.13
CA MET A 207 23.96 9.20 5.40
C MET A 207 24.89 10.41 5.30
N ARG A 208 24.46 11.55 5.84
CA ARG A 208 25.25 12.77 5.88
C ARG A 208 26.27 12.70 7.03
N PRO A 209 27.60 12.83 6.77
CA PRO A 209 28.61 12.96 7.82
C PRO A 209 28.44 14.28 8.59
N ILE A 210 28.70 14.25 9.90
CA ILE A 210 28.61 15.41 10.79
C ILE A 210 30.01 15.68 11.44
N ASN A 211 30.43 14.80 12.35
CA ASN A 211 31.73 14.83 12.99
C ASN A 211 32.14 13.41 13.39
N ASN A 212 33.39 13.24 13.78
CA ASN A 212 33.97 11.92 14.07
C ASN A 212 33.20 11.12 15.14
N VAL A 213 32.60 11.76 16.13
CA VAL A 213 31.87 11.08 17.21
C VAL A 213 30.49 10.60 16.72
N ILE A 214 29.70 11.49 16.13
CA ILE A 214 28.36 11.12 15.60
C ILE A 214 28.51 10.14 14.44
N ASP A 215 29.49 10.34 13.57
CA ASP A 215 29.71 9.46 12.43
C ASP A 215 30.12 8.04 12.85
N ILE A 216 30.90 7.91 13.95
CA ILE A 216 31.21 6.60 14.54
C ILE A 216 29.94 5.90 15.01
N SER A 217 29.00 6.58 15.66
CA SER A 217 27.72 6.00 16.06
C SER A 217 26.94 5.47 14.86
N ASN A 218 26.82 6.29 13.81
CA ASN A 218 26.13 5.92 12.58
C ASN A 218 26.84 4.79 11.82
N TYR A 219 28.18 4.84 11.77
CA TYR A 219 28.99 3.80 11.14
C TYR A 219 28.81 2.43 11.81
N VAL A 220 28.84 2.39 13.15
CA VAL A 220 28.65 1.16 13.93
C VAL A 220 27.22 0.63 13.76
N MET A 221 26.24 1.52 13.72
CA MET A 221 24.86 1.13 13.43
C MET A 221 24.72 0.48 12.06
N LEU A 222 25.36 0.99 11.02
CA LEU A 222 25.36 0.36 9.69
C LEU A 222 26.15 -0.97 9.68
N GLU A 223 27.22 -1.06 10.47
CA GLU A 223 28.09 -2.23 10.53
C GLU A 223 27.42 -3.39 11.28
N PHE A 224 26.81 -3.15 12.48
CA PHE A 224 26.28 -4.16 13.39
C PHE A 224 24.74 -4.18 13.50
N GLY A 225 24.05 -3.23 12.91
CA GLY A 225 22.59 -3.13 13.04
C GLY A 225 22.08 -2.56 14.36
N GLN A 226 22.96 -2.31 15.33
CA GLN A 226 22.65 -1.78 16.64
C GLN A 226 22.77 -0.25 16.65
N PRO A 227 21.68 0.49 16.78
CA PRO A 227 21.76 1.92 17.00
C PRO A 227 22.40 2.22 18.35
N LEU A 228 23.33 3.18 18.36
CA LEU A 228 23.95 3.69 19.56
C LEU A 228 23.52 5.14 19.76
N HIS A 229 23.31 5.54 21.01
CA HIS A 229 23.10 6.95 21.33
C HIS A 229 24.24 7.46 22.23
N PHE A 230 24.77 8.62 21.88
CA PHE A 230 25.85 9.27 22.61
C PHE A 230 25.29 10.50 23.29
N PHE A 231 25.25 10.45 24.63
CA PHE A 231 24.87 11.59 25.46
C PHE A 231 26.06 12.40 25.82
N ASP A 232 26.00 13.72 25.73
CA ASP A 232 26.95 14.60 26.39
C ASP A 232 26.85 14.39 27.91
N LYS A 233 27.96 13.87 28.52
CA LYS A 233 27.96 13.49 29.92
C LYS A 233 27.80 14.67 30.86
N ASP A 234 28.29 15.83 30.47
CA ASP A 234 28.27 17.01 31.33
C ASP A 234 26.85 17.58 31.46
N THR A 235 26.01 17.37 30.44
CA THR A 235 24.57 17.72 30.46
C THR A 235 23.65 16.60 30.94
N LEU A 236 24.07 15.33 30.85
CA LEU A 236 23.33 14.15 31.25
C LEU A 236 23.14 14.05 32.78
N GLY A 237 24.11 14.56 33.57
CA GLY A 237 24.11 14.38 35.00
C GLY A 237 24.66 13.01 35.43
N THR A 238 24.13 12.46 36.56
CA THR A 238 24.67 11.25 37.20
C THR A 238 23.72 10.06 37.22
N LYS A 239 22.50 10.22 36.70
CA LYS A 239 21.46 9.17 36.76
C LYS A 239 20.81 9.03 35.39
N ILE A 240 20.57 7.78 34.99
CA ILE A 240 19.72 7.43 33.84
C ILE A 240 18.55 6.62 34.36
N VAL A 241 17.30 7.02 34.01
CA VAL A 241 16.10 6.26 34.27
C VAL A 241 15.37 6.02 32.98
N VAL A 242 15.13 4.75 32.63
CA VAL A 242 14.28 4.36 31.50
C VAL A 242 12.91 3.97 32.02
N ARG A 243 11.89 4.67 31.56
CA ARG A 243 10.49 4.49 31.99
C ARG A 243 9.50 4.70 30.87
N ASP A 244 8.25 4.36 31.12
CA ASP A 244 7.17 4.83 30.26
C ASP A 244 6.99 6.35 30.42
N ALA A 245 6.64 7.03 29.35
CA ALA A 245 6.38 8.47 29.39
C ALA A 245 5.10 8.78 30.21
N TYR A 246 5.00 9.98 30.73
CA TYR A 246 3.74 10.46 31.27
C TYR A 246 2.82 10.93 30.15
N GLU A 247 1.52 10.84 30.36
CA GLU A 247 0.56 11.33 29.37
C GLU A 247 0.73 12.85 29.16
N ASN A 248 0.87 13.25 27.88
CA ASN A 248 1.16 14.64 27.46
C ASN A 248 2.53 15.18 27.90
N GLU A 249 3.47 14.33 28.26
CA GLU A 249 4.85 14.73 28.50
C GLU A 249 5.47 15.33 27.23
N LYS A 250 6.27 16.38 27.37
CA LYS A 250 6.87 17.10 26.24
C LYS A 250 8.36 16.87 26.16
N LEU A 251 8.85 16.61 24.96
CA LEU A 251 10.28 16.48 24.68
C LEU A 251 10.60 17.22 23.36
N VAL A 252 11.65 18.05 23.36
CA VAL A 252 12.21 18.61 22.14
C VAL A 252 13.28 17.65 21.64
N THR A 253 13.06 17.10 20.44
CA THR A 253 13.98 16.15 19.80
C THR A 253 15.08 16.85 19.00
N LEU A 254 16.12 16.10 18.57
CA LEU A 254 17.29 16.61 17.84
C LEU A 254 16.95 17.35 16.52
N ASP A 255 15.75 17.13 15.98
CA ASP A 255 15.22 17.85 14.82
C ASP A 255 14.55 19.20 15.18
N ASN A 256 14.74 19.69 16.42
CA ASN A 256 14.16 20.91 16.98
C ASN A 256 12.61 20.94 17.04
N ASN A 257 11.95 19.79 16.99
CA ASN A 257 10.50 19.69 17.12
C ASN A 257 10.07 19.28 18.52
N GLU A 258 9.09 19.99 19.09
CA GLU A 258 8.43 19.58 20.33
C GLU A 258 7.49 18.39 20.06
N ARG A 259 7.68 17.30 20.78
CA ARG A 259 6.86 16.09 20.70
C ARG A 259 6.01 15.95 21.95
N VAL A 260 4.71 15.67 21.74
CA VAL A 260 3.79 15.33 22.82
C VAL A 260 3.72 13.81 22.91
N LEU A 261 4.09 13.28 24.07
CA LEU A 261 4.23 11.86 24.32
C LEU A 261 2.96 11.27 24.97
N LYS A 262 2.82 9.97 24.87
CA LYS A 262 1.77 9.18 25.53
C LYS A 262 2.38 8.19 26.51
N ALA A 263 1.60 7.74 27.46
CA ALA A 263 2.02 6.72 28.44
C ALA A 263 2.46 5.37 27.81
N SER A 264 2.18 5.15 26.54
CA SER A 264 2.68 3.99 25.80
C SER A 264 4.11 4.12 25.31
N ASP A 265 4.65 5.35 25.22
CA ASP A 265 5.99 5.64 24.72
C ASP A 265 7.05 5.36 25.78
N ILE A 266 8.26 5.02 25.34
CA ILE A 266 9.39 4.80 26.25
C ILE A 266 10.29 6.03 26.22
N VAL A 267 10.66 6.52 27.37
CA VAL A 267 11.61 7.66 27.49
C VAL A 267 12.81 7.30 28.35
N ILE A 268 13.93 7.93 28.01
CA ILE A 268 15.13 7.95 28.87
C ILE A 268 15.19 9.31 29.53
N THR A 269 15.45 9.34 30.82
CA THR A 269 15.46 10.56 31.61
C THR A 269 16.74 10.67 32.43
N ASP A 270 17.10 11.89 32.86
CA ASP A 270 18.20 12.17 33.79
C ASP A 270 17.75 12.01 35.29
N GLY A 271 16.60 11.35 35.49
CA GLY A 271 15.94 11.24 36.79
C GLY A 271 15.00 12.41 37.10
N LYS A 272 14.96 13.45 36.27
CA LYS A 272 14.09 14.64 36.43
C LYS A 272 13.26 14.93 35.17
N LYS A 273 13.87 14.99 34.03
CA LYS A 273 13.26 15.32 32.74
C LYS A 273 13.62 14.29 31.66
N SER A 274 12.79 14.17 30.64
CA SER A 274 13.08 13.34 29.47
C SER A 274 14.21 13.93 28.65
N ILE A 275 15.16 13.08 28.27
CA ILE A 275 16.36 13.42 27.49
C ILE A 275 16.45 12.65 26.17
N CYS A 276 15.62 11.61 25.99
CA CYS A 276 15.58 10.85 24.76
C CYS A 276 14.23 10.14 24.63
N LEU A 277 13.67 10.13 23.43
CA LEU A 277 12.59 9.22 23.05
C LEU A 277 13.25 7.90 22.66
N ALA A 278 13.21 6.93 23.56
CA ALA A 278 13.96 5.69 23.50
C ALA A 278 13.79 4.97 22.14
N GLY A 279 14.88 4.62 21.50
CA GLY A 279 14.89 3.91 20.22
C GLY A 279 14.35 4.68 19.02
N VAL A 280 13.91 5.94 19.17
CA VAL A 280 13.37 6.76 18.10
C VAL A 280 14.29 7.95 17.81
N MET A 281 14.46 8.87 18.76
CA MET A 281 15.30 10.06 18.56
C MET A 281 15.77 10.67 19.88
N GLY A 282 17.01 11.08 19.96
CA GLY A 282 17.58 11.79 21.10
C GLY A 282 16.92 13.14 21.35
N GLY A 283 16.99 13.61 22.58
CA GLY A 283 16.60 14.96 22.97
C GLY A 283 17.70 15.97 22.71
N LEU A 284 17.30 17.19 22.37
CA LEU A 284 18.23 18.30 22.08
C LEU A 284 19.07 18.69 23.32
N ASN A 285 18.56 18.45 24.52
CA ASN A 285 19.15 18.87 25.78
C ASN A 285 20.41 18.08 26.23
N THR A 286 20.74 17.00 25.55
CA THR A 286 21.92 16.16 25.82
C THR A 286 22.70 15.86 24.54
N GLU A 287 22.55 16.70 23.52
CA GLU A 287 23.22 16.58 22.23
C GLU A 287 24.73 16.72 22.35
N VAL A 288 25.47 15.93 21.56
CA VAL A 288 26.92 16.08 21.41
C VAL A 288 27.21 17.30 20.56
N THR A 289 27.90 18.26 21.11
CA THR A 289 28.32 19.52 20.46
C THR A 289 29.82 19.56 20.21
N GLU A 290 30.31 20.58 19.53
CA GLU A 290 31.75 20.79 19.30
C GLU A 290 32.56 20.94 20.60
N ASN A 291 31.91 21.31 21.71
CA ASN A 291 32.52 21.50 23.02
C ASN A 291 32.49 20.25 23.89
N THR A 292 31.81 19.20 23.48
CA THR A 292 31.67 17.95 24.25
C THR A 292 33.03 17.28 24.42
N LYS A 293 33.37 16.96 25.66
CA LYS A 293 34.64 16.26 26.05
C LYS A 293 34.38 14.87 26.62
N ASN A 294 33.22 14.65 27.16
CA ASN A 294 32.86 13.42 27.83
C ASN A 294 31.51 12.93 27.31
N ILE A 295 31.41 11.65 26.98
CA ILE A 295 30.17 11.06 26.51
C ILE A 295 29.83 9.79 27.29
N PHE A 296 28.54 9.54 27.45
CA PHE A 296 28.01 8.24 27.81
C PHE A 296 27.44 7.56 26.55
N ILE A 297 27.93 6.35 26.28
CA ILE A 297 27.58 5.56 25.12
C ILE A 297 26.48 4.58 25.52
N GLU A 298 25.29 4.72 24.97
CA GLU A 298 24.15 3.83 25.17
C GLU A 298 24.08 2.77 24.07
N ALA A 299 23.83 1.54 24.50
CA ALA A 299 23.36 0.46 23.63
C ALA A 299 22.24 -0.30 24.36
N ALA A 300 21.08 -0.41 23.77
CA ALA A 300 19.91 -0.99 24.44
C ALA A 300 19.11 -1.89 23.50
N ILE A 301 18.20 -2.67 24.09
CA ILE A 301 17.11 -3.37 23.38
C ILE A 301 15.81 -2.90 23.99
N PHE A 302 14.93 -2.36 23.15
CA PHE A 302 13.60 -1.93 23.51
C PHE A 302 12.54 -2.83 22.86
N ASP A 303 11.34 -2.85 23.41
CA ASP A 303 10.21 -3.54 22.82
C ASP A 303 9.91 -3.00 21.42
N ASN A 304 10.06 -3.85 20.42
CA ASN A 304 9.98 -3.48 19.01
C ASN A 304 8.59 -2.98 18.59
N ILE A 305 7.54 -3.50 19.22
CA ILE A 305 6.16 -3.09 18.94
C ILE A 305 5.94 -1.67 19.45
N SER A 306 6.38 -1.38 20.67
CA SER A 306 6.29 -0.04 21.27
C SER A 306 7.03 1.00 20.45
N ILE A 307 8.27 0.72 20.04
CA ILE A 307 9.05 1.65 19.20
C ILE A 307 8.38 1.90 17.85
N ARG A 308 7.90 0.84 17.19
CA ARG A 308 7.21 0.96 15.91
C ARG A 308 5.93 1.78 16.02
N ASN A 309 5.14 1.57 17.07
CA ASN A 309 3.90 2.30 17.30
C ASN A 309 4.15 3.79 17.58
N THR A 310 5.14 4.10 18.42
CA THR A 310 5.57 5.47 18.72
C THR A 310 6.06 6.19 17.46
N SER A 311 6.96 5.56 16.70
CA SER A 311 7.49 6.08 15.44
C SER A 311 6.39 6.37 14.41
N ASN A 312 5.44 5.45 14.22
CA ASN A 312 4.32 5.63 13.30
C ASN A 312 3.37 6.74 13.77
N ARG A 313 3.02 6.77 15.05
CA ARG A 313 2.10 7.77 15.61
C ARG A 313 2.66 9.20 15.48
N LEU A 314 3.94 9.36 15.73
CA LEU A 314 4.62 10.66 15.63
C LEU A 314 5.04 11.00 14.20
N ASN A 315 4.84 10.08 13.25
CA ASN A 315 5.36 10.15 11.88
C ASN A 315 6.87 10.47 11.84
N LEU A 316 7.62 9.84 12.75
CA LEU A 316 9.05 10.08 12.98
C LEU A 316 9.82 8.78 12.74
N LYS A 317 10.23 8.57 11.49
CA LYS A 317 11.03 7.42 11.07
C LYS A 317 12.51 7.82 11.03
N SER A 318 13.27 7.32 11.98
CA SER A 318 14.75 7.42 12.01
C SER A 318 15.36 6.06 11.66
N GLU A 319 16.64 6.04 11.29
CA GLU A 319 17.40 4.82 11.10
C GLU A 319 17.43 3.92 12.34
N ALA A 320 17.41 4.54 13.54
CA ALA A 320 17.28 3.84 14.80
C ALA A 320 15.88 3.19 14.95
N SER A 321 14.79 3.95 14.75
CA SER A 321 13.43 3.44 14.93
C SER A 321 13.09 2.33 13.94
N ILE A 322 13.64 2.37 12.73
CA ILE A 322 13.50 1.32 11.74
C ILE A 322 14.11 0.01 12.25
N ARG A 323 15.32 0.06 12.82
CA ARG A 323 16.03 -1.13 13.34
C ARG A 323 15.40 -1.65 14.63
N TYR A 324 15.16 -0.79 15.60
CA TYR A 324 14.48 -1.19 16.85
C TYR A 324 13.09 -1.77 16.58
N GLY A 325 12.32 -1.19 15.67
CA GLY A 325 10.99 -1.68 15.30
C GLY A 325 10.97 -3.07 14.65
N LYS A 326 12.13 -3.61 14.26
CA LYS A 326 12.30 -4.95 13.70
C LYS A 326 12.84 -5.97 14.71
N GLY A 327 13.36 -5.49 15.84
CA GLY A 327 14.03 -6.30 16.85
C GLY A 327 15.55 -6.36 16.63
N LEU A 328 16.30 -6.43 17.73
CA LEU A 328 17.75 -6.45 17.74
C LEU A 328 18.28 -7.68 18.49
N SER A 329 19.41 -8.21 18.03
CA SER A 329 20.14 -9.28 18.71
C SER A 329 21.00 -8.73 19.85
N TYR A 330 20.86 -9.27 21.05
CA TYR A 330 21.66 -8.84 22.22
C TYR A 330 23.15 -9.07 22.03
N GLU A 331 23.55 -10.05 21.25
CA GLU A 331 24.93 -10.35 20.96
C GLU A 331 25.61 -9.16 20.25
N TYR A 332 24.94 -8.62 19.24
CA TYR A 332 25.47 -7.47 18.50
C TYR A 332 25.40 -6.15 19.29
N THR A 333 24.55 -6.04 20.29
CA THR A 333 24.52 -4.88 21.19
C THR A 333 25.87 -4.69 21.87
N ASN A 334 26.47 -5.77 22.40
CA ASN A 334 27.79 -5.71 23.04
C ASN A 334 28.93 -5.52 22.04
N TYR A 335 28.86 -6.16 20.87
CA TYR A 335 29.85 -5.97 19.82
C TYR A 335 29.86 -4.52 19.31
N ALA A 336 28.70 -3.93 19.09
CA ALA A 336 28.55 -2.54 18.67
C ALA A 336 29.13 -1.57 19.72
N LEU A 337 28.84 -1.78 21.00
CA LEU A 337 29.41 -0.97 22.09
C LEU A 337 30.91 -1.03 22.13
N ASN A 338 31.49 -2.23 22.04
CA ASN A 338 32.94 -2.42 22.01
C ASN A 338 33.57 -1.81 20.75
N ARG A 339 32.93 -1.96 19.60
CA ARG A 339 33.38 -1.37 18.33
C ARG A 339 33.37 0.16 18.37
N ALA A 340 32.36 0.75 18.98
CA ALA A 340 32.29 2.19 19.18
C ALA A 340 33.46 2.68 20.04
N CYS A 341 33.75 1.99 21.16
CA CYS A 341 34.88 2.31 22.01
C CYS A 341 36.23 2.21 21.26
N ASN A 342 36.41 1.14 20.45
CA ASN A 342 37.63 0.98 19.61
C ASN A 342 37.78 2.13 18.61
N LEU A 343 36.70 2.55 17.94
CA LEU A 343 36.77 3.63 16.96
C LEU A 343 36.94 5.01 17.61
N LEU A 344 36.32 5.25 18.76
CA LEU A 344 36.45 6.48 19.54
C LEU A 344 37.93 6.64 20.08
N GLU A 345 38.52 5.57 20.61
CA GLU A 345 39.90 5.56 21.00
C GLU A 345 40.82 5.92 19.82
N LYS A 346 40.61 5.31 18.65
CA LYS A 346 41.46 5.50 17.46
C LYS A 346 41.29 6.84 16.77
N TYR A 347 40.06 7.37 16.72
CA TYR A 347 39.73 8.50 15.83
C TYR A 347 39.12 9.73 16.53
N ALA A 348 38.85 9.63 17.83
CA ALA A 348 38.39 10.75 18.65
C ALA A 348 39.28 11.01 19.87
N ASP A 349 40.46 10.40 19.93
CA ASP A 349 41.46 10.51 21.00
C ASP A 349 40.86 10.17 22.39
N ALA A 350 39.80 9.37 22.42
CA ALA A 350 38.99 9.08 23.59
C ALA A 350 39.74 8.20 24.62
N THR A 351 39.57 8.51 25.88
CA THR A 351 39.95 7.66 27.01
C THR A 351 38.72 6.88 27.48
N ILE A 352 38.73 5.55 27.35
CA ILE A 352 37.59 4.70 27.73
C ILE A 352 37.72 4.32 29.19
N LEU A 353 36.69 4.59 29.99
CA LEU A 353 36.64 4.19 31.39
C LEU A 353 36.44 2.68 31.54
N ASN A 354 36.93 2.13 32.65
CA ASN A 354 36.68 0.75 33.03
C ASN A 354 35.22 0.52 33.37
N GLY A 355 34.80 -0.75 33.43
CA GLY A 355 33.46 -1.15 33.78
C GLY A 355 32.46 -0.98 32.64
N THR A 356 31.28 -1.43 32.90
CA THR A 356 30.11 -1.32 32.00
C THR A 356 28.86 -1.26 32.86
N ILE A 357 28.00 -0.28 32.68
CA ILE A 357 26.69 -0.27 33.31
C ILE A 357 25.81 -1.21 32.52
N THR A 358 25.18 -2.18 33.19
CA THR A 358 24.33 -3.17 32.50
C THR A 358 23.11 -3.49 33.34
N TYR A 359 21.96 -3.46 32.68
CA TYR A 359 20.71 -4.07 33.13
C TYR A 359 20.34 -5.18 32.15
N ASP A 360 20.09 -6.39 32.67
CA ASP A 360 19.88 -7.57 31.84
C ASP A 360 18.74 -8.41 32.41
N LYS A 361 17.60 -8.39 31.75
CA LYS A 361 16.41 -9.21 32.01
C LYS A 361 15.95 -9.95 30.74
N LEU A 362 16.83 -10.04 29.73
CA LEU A 362 16.53 -10.79 28.51
C LEU A 362 16.39 -12.30 28.80
N ASP A 363 15.41 -12.89 28.18
CA ASP A 363 15.40 -14.35 28.01
C ASP A 363 16.44 -14.74 26.96
N LYS A 364 17.52 -15.37 27.40
CA LYS A 364 18.61 -15.86 26.56
C LYS A 364 18.54 -17.36 26.35
N THR A 365 17.39 -17.99 26.64
CA THR A 365 17.19 -19.42 26.38
C THR A 365 17.44 -19.70 24.90
N PRO A 366 18.40 -20.60 24.57
CA PRO A 366 18.66 -20.94 23.17
C PRO A 366 17.45 -21.52 22.51
N LYS A 367 17.07 -21.03 21.34
CA LYS A 367 16.07 -21.66 20.47
C LYS A 367 16.70 -22.91 19.86
N VAL A 368 16.14 -24.07 20.15
CA VAL A 368 16.65 -25.37 19.69
C VAL A 368 15.58 -26.11 18.92
N VAL A 369 15.95 -26.67 17.77
CA VAL A 369 15.08 -27.51 16.94
C VAL A 369 15.64 -28.92 16.91
N THR A 370 14.80 -29.90 17.18
CA THR A 370 15.17 -31.32 17.08
C THR A 370 14.30 -32.01 16.03
N PHE A 371 14.93 -32.70 15.07
CA PHE A 371 14.25 -33.40 13.99
C PHE A 371 15.05 -34.65 13.56
N LYS A 372 14.36 -35.62 12.97
CA LYS A 372 15.00 -36.79 12.37
C LYS A 372 15.58 -36.44 11.00
N GLU A 373 16.63 -37.19 10.60
CA GLU A 373 17.27 -37.02 9.29
C GLU A 373 16.27 -37.04 8.11
N ASP A 374 15.24 -37.91 8.18
CA ASP A 374 14.22 -38.05 7.13
C ASP A 374 13.20 -36.90 7.11
N ASP A 375 13.08 -36.10 8.16
CA ASP A 375 12.00 -35.10 8.25
C ASP A 375 12.18 -34.00 7.23
N ILE A 376 13.41 -33.58 6.96
CA ILE A 376 13.72 -32.62 5.90
C ILE A 376 13.35 -33.17 4.52
N SER A 377 13.76 -34.44 4.25
CA SER A 377 13.43 -35.13 3.00
C SER A 377 11.92 -35.27 2.77
N LYS A 378 11.16 -35.57 3.83
CA LYS A 378 9.68 -35.63 3.75
C LYS A 378 9.02 -34.30 3.49
N LEU A 379 9.52 -33.22 4.11
CA LEU A 379 9.00 -31.88 3.91
C LEU A 379 9.26 -31.37 2.49
N LEU A 380 10.47 -31.58 1.97
CA LEU A 380 10.89 -31.10 0.66
C LEU A 380 10.49 -32.02 -0.49
N GLY A 381 10.12 -33.28 -0.21
CA GLY A 381 9.74 -34.28 -1.22
C GLY A 381 10.91 -34.79 -2.06
N ILE A 382 12.14 -34.63 -1.57
CA ILE A 382 13.39 -35.11 -2.19
C ILE A 382 14.24 -35.85 -1.16
N ASP A 383 15.17 -36.68 -1.62
CA ASP A 383 16.10 -37.42 -0.77
C ASP A 383 17.36 -36.58 -0.49
N ILE A 384 17.38 -35.86 0.63
CA ILE A 384 18.56 -35.14 1.13
C ILE A 384 19.28 -36.02 2.14
N LYS A 385 20.59 -36.20 1.95
CA LYS A 385 21.41 -37.02 2.86
C LYS A 385 21.83 -36.22 4.10
N PRO A 386 22.06 -36.91 5.24
CA PRO A 386 22.54 -36.23 6.45
C PRO A 386 23.79 -35.37 6.24
N ASN A 387 24.75 -35.81 5.42
CA ASN A 387 25.95 -35.04 5.11
C ASN A 387 25.64 -33.72 4.35
N ASP A 388 24.59 -33.72 3.53
CA ASP A 388 24.18 -32.48 2.83
C ASP A 388 23.55 -31.50 3.84
N ILE A 389 22.75 -32.04 4.78
CA ILE A 389 22.16 -31.23 5.87
C ILE A 389 23.27 -30.62 6.73
N GLU A 390 24.27 -31.42 7.15
CA GLU A 390 25.42 -30.97 7.92
C GLU A 390 26.20 -29.88 7.16
N HIS A 391 26.44 -30.09 5.87
CA HIS A 391 27.14 -29.14 5.02
C HIS A 391 26.42 -27.79 4.97
N GLU A 392 25.10 -27.77 4.80
CA GLU A 392 24.35 -26.50 4.74
C GLU A 392 24.27 -25.81 6.12
N LEU A 393 24.14 -26.57 7.21
CA LEU A 393 24.19 -26.04 8.57
C LEU A 393 25.57 -25.42 8.90
N ASP A 394 26.68 -26.04 8.43
CA ASP A 394 28.03 -25.50 8.56
C ASP A 394 28.22 -24.21 7.78
N ARG A 395 27.65 -24.10 6.57
CA ARG A 395 27.66 -22.86 5.76
C ARG A 395 26.88 -21.74 6.42
N LEU A 396 25.75 -22.06 7.07
CA LEU A 396 24.93 -21.12 7.83
C LEU A 396 25.54 -20.69 9.16
N GLU A 397 26.58 -21.39 9.61
CA GLU A 397 27.12 -21.28 10.97
C GLU A 397 26.04 -21.50 12.04
N PHE A 398 25.19 -22.54 11.84
CA PHE A 398 24.22 -22.99 12.82
C PHE A 398 24.81 -24.11 13.64
N PRO A 399 25.03 -23.94 14.95
CA PRO A 399 25.53 -25.01 15.79
C PRO A 399 24.57 -26.20 15.84
N TYR A 400 25.06 -27.41 15.61
CA TYR A 400 24.25 -28.60 15.66
C TYR A 400 24.94 -29.77 16.30
N LYS A 401 24.17 -30.80 16.66
CA LYS A 401 24.61 -32.13 17.04
C LYS A 401 23.81 -33.17 16.23
N PHE A 402 24.50 -34.14 15.68
CA PHE A 402 23.87 -35.27 14.99
C PHE A 402 24.21 -36.58 15.70
N ASN A 403 23.20 -37.22 16.30
CA ASN A 403 23.32 -38.47 17.02
C ASN A 403 22.07 -39.32 16.81
N ASN A 404 22.24 -40.65 16.62
CA ASN A 404 21.14 -41.61 16.47
C ASN A 404 20.07 -41.15 15.47
N ASN A 405 20.49 -40.72 14.28
CA ASN A 405 19.64 -40.27 13.18
C ASN A 405 18.77 -39.03 13.54
N THR A 406 19.22 -38.25 14.52
CA THR A 406 18.51 -37.08 15.00
C THR A 406 19.44 -35.87 15.04
N PHE A 407 19.02 -34.80 14.40
CA PHE A 407 19.65 -33.47 14.47
C PHE A 407 19.08 -32.69 15.64
N THR A 408 19.96 -31.97 16.34
CA THR A 408 19.60 -30.95 17.33
C THR A 408 20.32 -29.68 16.93
N VAL A 409 19.61 -28.72 16.35
CA VAL A 409 20.14 -27.49 15.79
C VAL A 409 19.83 -26.33 16.73
N THR A 410 20.85 -25.53 17.04
CA THR A 410 20.69 -24.30 17.82
C THR A 410 20.59 -23.12 16.86
N ILE A 411 19.51 -22.35 16.94
CA ILE A 411 19.32 -21.15 16.11
C ILE A 411 20.21 -20.02 16.67
N PRO A 412 21.11 -19.45 15.85
CA PRO A 412 21.92 -18.31 16.29
C PRO A 412 21.08 -17.08 16.66
N ASN A 413 21.49 -16.34 17.67
CA ASN A 413 20.75 -15.16 18.15
C ASN A 413 20.57 -14.04 17.11
N ARG A 414 21.39 -14.00 16.07
CA ARG A 414 21.23 -13.09 14.95
C ARG A 414 19.98 -13.39 14.08
N ARG A 415 19.48 -14.63 14.11
CA ARG A 415 18.33 -15.09 13.33
C ARG A 415 17.07 -15.08 14.18
N LEU A 416 16.58 -13.86 14.44
CA LEU A 416 15.33 -13.64 15.19
C LEU A 416 14.09 -14.05 14.41
N ASP A 417 14.21 -14.14 13.10
CA ASP A 417 13.17 -14.51 12.13
C ASP A 417 12.82 -16.00 12.15
N ILE A 418 13.73 -16.86 12.63
CA ILE A 418 13.53 -18.31 12.66
C ILE A 418 12.79 -18.70 13.93
N ASP A 419 11.65 -19.35 13.75
CA ASP A 419 10.95 -20.03 14.84
C ASP A 419 11.52 -21.43 15.09
N PRO A 420 11.46 -21.97 16.33
CA PRO A 420 12.03 -23.27 16.63
C PRO A 420 11.15 -24.42 16.10
N ASN A 421 11.04 -24.52 14.79
CA ASN A 421 10.32 -25.59 14.08
C ASN A 421 11.17 -26.14 12.91
N VAL A 422 10.86 -27.35 12.48
CA VAL A 422 11.60 -28.04 11.42
C VAL A 422 11.39 -27.40 10.04
N ASN A 423 10.25 -26.74 9.79
CA ASN A 423 9.95 -26.14 8.49
C ASN A 423 10.90 -24.98 8.19
N ASP A 424 11.16 -24.12 9.18
CA ASP A 424 12.08 -23.00 9.03
C ASP A 424 13.52 -23.48 8.81
N ILE A 425 13.92 -24.57 9.48
CA ILE A 425 15.24 -25.18 9.24
C ILE A 425 15.30 -25.82 7.84
N ALA A 426 14.22 -26.45 7.37
CA ALA A 426 14.15 -26.99 6.03
C ALA A 426 14.26 -25.91 4.95
N GLU A 427 13.64 -24.73 5.19
CA GLU A 427 13.77 -23.56 4.32
C GLU A 427 15.24 -23.10 4.24
N GLU A 428 15.90 -22.96 5.38
CA GLU A 428 17.30 -22.54 5.43
C GLU A 428 18.24 -23.53 4.71
N ILE A 429 17.99 -24.82 4.84
CA ILE A 429 18.77 -25.85 4.14
C ILE A 429 18.50 -25.79 2.64
N VAL A 430 17.23 -25.78 2.22
CA VAL A 430 16.91 -25.91 0.79
C VAL A 430 17.31 -24.69 -0.03
N ARG A 431 17.28 -23.49 0.54
CA ARG A 431 17.69 -22.27 -0.17
C ARG A 431 19.19 -22.26 -0.53
N LEU A 432 20.02 -22.99 0.22
CA LEU A 432 21.45 -23.15 -0.06
C LEU A 432 21.74 -24.42 -0.86
N TYR A 433 20.99 -25.49 -0.60
CA TYR A 433 21.04 -26.73 -1.38
C TYR A 433 20.63 -26.50 -2.85
N GLY A 434 19.72 -25.56 -3.09
CA GLY A 434 19.25 -25.11 -4.40
C GLY A 434 17.85 -25.61 -4.72
N TYR A 435 16.94 -24.65 -4.97
CA TYR A 435 15.55 -24.94 -5.40
C TYR A 435 15.49 -25.67 -6.74
N GLU A 436 16.49 -25.52 -7.59
CA GLU A 436 16.64 -26.23 -8.86
C GLU A 436 16.79 -27.75 -8.70
N ASN A 437 17.22 -28.20 -7.53
CA ASN A 437 17.33 -29.63 -7.21
C ASN A 437 15.98 -30.23 -6.76
N LEU A 438 14.95 -29.41 -6.57
CA LEU A 438 13.62 -29.89 -6.21
C LEU A 438 12.87 -30.42 -7.43
N ALA A 439 12.55 -31.70 -7.43
CA ALA A 439 11.76 -32.31 -8.50
C ALA A 439 10.30 -31.88 -8.42
N CYS A 440 9.77 -31.35 -9.52
CA CYS A 440 8.34 -31.06 -9.63
C CYS A 440 7.56 -32.38 -9.71
N THR A 441 6.73 -32.67 -8.73
CA THR A 441 5.87 -33.83 -8.70
C THR A 441 4.39 -33.47 -8.66
N LEU A 442 3.56 -34.28 -9.32
CA LEU A 442 2.11 -34.10 -9.23
C LEU A 442 1.57 -34.80 -7.98
N PRO A 443 0.65 -34.20 -7.25
CA PRO A 443 0.03 -34.82 -6.10
C PRO A 443 -0.77 -36.05 -6.53
N LYS A 444 -0.64 -37.16 -5.78
CA LYS A 444 -1.46 -38.38 -5.96
C LYS A 444 -2.79 -38.18 -5.24
N VAL A 445 -3.83 -37.80 -5.98
CA VAL A 445 -5.18 -37.60 -5.44
C VAL A 445 -6.22 -38.38 -6.20
N LYS A 446 -7.30 -38.76 -5.55
CA LYS A 446 -8.47 -39.30 -6.26
C LYS A 446 -9.09 -38.20 -7.11
N ILE A 447 -9.26 -38.50 -8.39
CA ILE A 447 -9.92 -37.56 -9.31
C ILE A 447 -11.38 -37.41 -8.84
N LYS A 448 -11.77 -36.14 -8.60
CA LYS A 448 -13.17 -35.75 -8.35
C LYS A 448 -13.58 -34.76 -9.40
N GLN A 449 -14.79 -34.88 -9.88
CA GLN A 449 -15.36 -33.85 -10.76
C GLN A 449 -15.43 -32.53 -9.99
N GLY A 450 -14.78 -31.50 -10.53
CA GLY A 450 -14.83 -30.16 -9.97
C GLY A 450 -16.16 -29.48 -10.28
N GLU A 451 -16.71 -28.79 -9.32
CA GLU A 451 -17.91 -27.94 -9.49
C GLU A 451 -17.75 -26.63 -8.71
N TYR A 452 -18.37 -25.59 -9.22
CA TYR A 452 -18.51 -24.36 -8.46
C TYR A 452 -19.68 -24.50 -7.47
N LYS A 453 -19.46 -24.12 -6.20
CA LYS A 453 -20.48 -24.21 -5.13
C LYS A 453 -20.78 -22.80 -4.56
N GLY A 454 -21.96 -22.68 -3.94
CA GLY A 454 -22.38 -21.47 -3.23
C GLY A 454 -22.25 -20.20 -4.05
N ASP A 455 -21.69 -19.16 -3.45
CA ASP A 455 -21.53 -17.82 -4.03
C ASP A 455 -20.81 -17.85 -5.40
N VAL A 456 -19.73 -18.60 -5.52
CA VAL A 456 -18.94 -18.68 -6.77
C VAL A 456 -19.78 -19.22 -7.93
N LYS A 457 -20.63 -20.22 -7.67
CA LYS A 457 -21.53 -20.78 -8.68
C LYS A 457 -22.50 -19.73 -9.21
N TYR A 458 -23.20 -19.04 -8.30
CA TYR A 458 -24.20 -18.05 -8.70
C TYR A 458 -23.59 -16.80 -9.32
N ARG A 459 -22.44 -16.32 -8.83
CA ARG A 459 -21.70 -15.24 -9.48
C ARG A 459 -21.36 -15.57 -10.94
N LYS A 460 -20.92 -16.80 -11.23
CA LYS A 460 -20.64 -17.22 -12.61
C LYS A 460 -21.90 -17.33 -13.47
N ILE A 461 -23.00 -17.86 -12.93
CA ILE A 461 -24.28 -17.94 -13.63
C ILE A 461 -24.79 -16.53 -13.97
N ILE A 462 -24.81 -15.62 -13.00
CA ILE A 462 -25.27 -14.24 -13.16
C ILE A 462 -24.37 -13.49 -14.15
N ALA A 463 -23.05 -13.56 -13.98
CA ALA A 463 -22.11 -12.92 -14.89
C ALA A 463 -22.26 -13.45 -16.34
N SER A 464 -22.44 -14.76 -16.51
CA SER A 464 -22.71 -15.36 -17.82
C SER A 464 -24.01 -14.84 -18.43
N ARG A 465 -25.08 -14.74 -17.62
CA ARG A 465 -26.37 -14.23 -18.10
C ARG A 465 -26.29 -12.77 -18.49
N LEU A 466 -25.69 -11.91 -17.67
CA LEU A 466 -25.53 -10.48 -17.98
C LEU A 466 -24.71 -10.27 -19.25
N ARG A 467 -23.61 -11.01 -19.44
CA ARG A 467 -22.83 -10.97 -20.69
C ARG A 467 -23.66 -11.40 -21.90
N SER A 468 -24.48 -12.45 -21.77
CA SER A 468 -25.35 -12.89 -22.87
C SER A 468 -26.45 -11.88 -23.24
N LEU A 469 -26.76 -10.96 -22.31
CA LEU A 469 -27.62 -9.80 -22.52
C LEU A 469 -26.85 -8.57 -23.02
N GLY A 470 -25.58 -8.70 -23.43
CA GLY A 470 -24.80 -7.65 -24.04
C GLY A 470 -24.10 -6.69 -23.06
N LEU A 471 -24.04 -7.02 -21.77
CA LEU A 471 -23.35 -6.17 -20.78
C LEU A 471 -21.87 -6.57 -20.65
N THR A 472 -21.03 -5.58 -20.36
CA THR A 472 -19.58 -5.74 -20.12
C THR A 472 -19.27 -5.66 -18.64
N GLU A 473 -18.45 -6.60 -18.14
CA GLU A 473 -18.02 -6.60 -16.74
C GLU A 473 -17.04 -5.45 -16.47
N THR A 474 -17.25 -4.75 -15.36
CA THR A 474 -16.30 -3.78 -14.82
C THR A 474 -15.83 -4.23 -13.44
N ARG A 475 -14.62 -3.76 -13.07
CA ARG A 475 -14.07 -3.92 -11.72
C ARG A 475 -13.54 -2.60 -11.24
N THR A 476 -14.08 -2.12 -10.16
CA THR A 476 -13.73 -0.82 -9.60
C THR A 476 -13.10 -0.98 -8.23
N TYR A 477 -12.43 0.09 -7.78
CA TYR A 477 -11.81 0.09 -6.45
C TYR A 477 -12.86 0.03 -5.35
N THR A 478 -12.55 -0.70 -4.31
CA THR A 478 -13.36 -0.78 -3.07
C THR A 478 -13.29 0.52 -2.27
N LEU A 479 -12.15 1.23 -2.36
CA LEU A 479 -11.92 2.50 -1.69
C LEU A 479 -12.41 3.66 -2.57
N THR A 480 -13.09 4.62 -1.92
CA THR A 480 -13.66 5.80 -2.56
C THR A 480 -13.50 7.04 -1.67
N SER A 481 -13.92 8.21 -2.15
CA SER A 481 -13.98 9.44 -1.35
C SER A 481 -15.25 9.48 -0.48
N PRO A 482 -15.26 10.26 0.62
CA PRO A 482 -16.42 10.43 1.48
C PRO A 482 -17.66 10.94 0.71
N ASN A 483 -17.48 11.87 -0.21
CA ASN A 483 -18.56 12.41 -1.03
C ASN A 483 -19.18 11.35 -1.94
N MET A 484 -18.39 10.48 -2.53
CA MET A 484 -18.89 9.39 -3.36
C MET A 484 -19.58 8.33 -2.52
N ALA A 485 -19.06 7.98 -1.34
CA ALA A 485 -19.66 7.00 -0.45
C ALA A 485 -21.05 7.45 0.05
N SER A 486 -21.28 8.75 0.19
CA SER A 486 -22.59 9.29 0.56
C SER A 486 -23.61 9.33 -0.59
N THR A 487 -23.13 9.26 -1.85
CA THR A 487 -23.97 9.22 -3.04
C THR A 487 -24.53 7.81 -3.25
N PHE A 488 -25.81 7.65 -3.55
CA PHE A 488 -26.50 6.36 -3.63
C PHE A 488 -26.47 5.51 -2.34
N ASN A 489 -26.34 6.17 -1.19
CA ASN A 489 -26.45 5.50 0.11
C ASN A 489 -27.93 5.32 0.51
N TYR A 490 -28.68 4.59 -0.32
CA TYR A 490 -30.13 4.38 -0.18
C TYR A 490 -30.52 3.47 1.00
N GLU A 491 -29.57 2.79 1.59
CA GLU A 491 -29.76 1.96 2.80
C GLU A 491 -29.41 2.71 4.09
N GLY A 492 -28.88 3.95 3.99
CA GLY A 492 -28.51 4.75 5.16
C GLY A 492 -27.29 4.20 5.93
N LYS A 493 -26.41 3.45 5.25
CA LYS A 493 -25.20 2.86 5.88
C LYS A 493 -24.24 3.94 6.33
N VAL A 494 -23.60 3.72 7.49
CA VAL A 494 -22.55 4.60 7.99
C VAL A 494 -21.22 4.22 7.33
N ASN A 495 -20.46 5.22 6.89
CA ASN A 495 -19.21 5.03 6.19
C ASN A 495 -18.12 4.44 7.10
N LEU A 496 -17.40 3.45 6.62
CA LEU A 496 -16.21 2.91 7.24
C LEU A 496 -14.97 3.65 6.71
N ASN A 497 -14.39 4.50 7.55
CA ASN A 497 -13.23 5.31 7.19
C ASN A 497 -11.93 4.59 7.52
N LEU A 498 -10.91 4.74 6.66
CA LEU A 498 -9.56 4.27 6.94
C LEU A 498 -8.87 5.21 7.94
N PRO A 499 -8.17 4.70 8.97
CA PRO A 499 -7.44 5.55 9.93
C PRO A 499 -6.33 6.38 9.29
N ASN A 500 -5.59 5.80 8.33
CA ASN A 500 -4.46 6.43 7.65
C ASN A 500 -4.56 6.20 6.13
N PRO A 501 -5.44 6.93 5.42
CA PRO A 501 -5.61 6.75 3.98
C PRO A 501 -4.41 7.32 3.21
N MET A 502 -4.06 6.70 2.09
CA MET A 502 -3.02 7.22 1.19
C MET A 502 -3.43 8.55 0.52
N SER A 503 -4.73 8.72 0.27
CA SER A 503 -5.32 9.96 -0.26
C SER A 503 -6.77 10.08 0.18
N ILE A 504 -7.32 11.30 0.15
CA ILE A 504 -8.72 11.55 0.49
C ILE A 504 -9.68 10.86 -0.48
N ASP A 505 -9.28 10.69 -1.73
CA ASP A 505 -10.09 10.02 -2.76
C ASP A 505 -10.21 8.51 -2.55
N LYS A 506 -9.42 7.93 -1.64
CA LYS A 506 -9.40 6.52 -1.28
C LYS A 506 -9.39 6.32 0.23
N SER A 507 -10.22 7.10 0.92
CA SER A 507 -10.24 7.13 2.39
C SER A 507 -11.41 6.38 3.02
N VAL A 508 -12.40 5.94 2.22
CA VAL A 508 -13.63 5.31 2.71
C VAL A 508 -13.91 4.04 1.92
N LEU A 509 -14.40 3.01 2.59
CA LEU A 509 -14.96 1.83 1.93
C LEU A 509 -16.34 2.15 1.35
N ARG A 510 -16.60 1.72 0.11
CA ARG A 510 -17.84 2.02 -0.62
C ARG A 510 -19.07 1.34 0.00
N THR A 511 -20.19 2.05 0.05
CA THR A 511 -21.52 1.57 0.49
C THR A 511 -22.41 1.14 -0.69
N SER A 512 -22.07 1.59 -1.91
CA SER A 512 -22.74 1.28 -3.19
C SER A 512 -21.70 1.12 -4.31
N LEU A 513 -22.02 0.32 -5.33
CA LEU A 513 -21.20 0.14 -6.54
C LEU A 513 -21.45 1.23 -7.59
N ILE A 514 -22.65 1.82 -7.58
CA ILE A 514 -23.11 2.77 -8.61
C ILE A 514 -22.17 3.98 -8.76
N PRO A 515 -21.71 4.67 -7.67
CA PRO A 515 -20.80 5.81 -7.81
C PRO A 515 -19.50 5.46 -8.52
N SER A 516 -18.93 4.28 -8.22
CA SER A 516 -17.71 3.80 -8.88
C SER A 516 -17.94 3.50 -10.37
N MET A 517 -19.09 2.94 -10.72
CA MET A 517 -19.47 2.70 -12.12
C MET A 517 -19.72 4.02 -12.89
N LEU A 518 -20.24 5.06 -12.22
CA LEU A 518 -20.36 6.40 -12.82
C LEU A 518 -18.98 7.00 -13.13
N ASN A 519 -17.95 6.71 -12.34
CA ASN A 519 -16.58 7.10 -12.66
C ASN A 519 -16.08 6.37 -13.92
N VAL A 520 -16.37 5.07 -14.04
CA VAL A 520 -16.06 4.31 -15.26
C VAL A 520 -16.75 4.91 -16.47
N TYR A 521 -18.04 5.27 -16.33
CA TYR A 521 -18.79 5.96 -17.37
C TYR A 521 -18.11 7.28 -17.76
N ASN A 522 -17.80 8.17 -16.80
CA ASN A 522 -17.17 9.46 -17.07
C ASN A 522 -15.81 9.32 -17.75
N TYR A 523 -15.00 8.35 -17.31
CA TYR A 523 -13.71 8.04 -17.92
C TYR A 523 -13.84 7.64 -19.38
N ASN A 524 -14.80 6.79 -19.74
CA ASN A 524 -15.02 6.32 -21.10
C ASN A 524 -15.68 7.39 -21.97
N LYS A 525 -16.61 8.17 -21.43
CA LYS A 525 -17.24 9.31 -22.11
C LYS A 525 -16.21 10.31 -22.63
N THR A 526 -15.22 10.66 -21.83
CA THR A 526 -14.13 11.56 -22.25
C THR A 526 -13.31 10.99 -23.41
N ARG A 527 -13.41 9.67 -23.65
CA ARG A 527 -12.77 8.94 -24.76
C ARG A 527 -13.73 8.64 -25.91
N LYS A 528 -14.86 9.36 -25.94
CA LYS A 528 -15.88 9.27 -27.01
C LYS A 528 -16.59 7.91 -27.12
N VAL A 529 -16.60 7.10 -26.05
CA VAL A 529 -17.47 5.93 -25.96
C VAL A 529 -18.88 6.40 -25.58
N ASN A 530 -19.84 6.25 -26.48
CA ASN A 530 -21.19 6.79 -26.32
C ASN A 530 -22.19 5.76 -25.78
N ASP A 531 -22.05 4.49 -26.15
CA ASP A 531 -22.93 3.41 -25.76
C ASP A 531 -22.21 2.54 -24.72
N MET A 532 -22.78 2.41 -23.54
CA MET A 532 -22.18 1.68 -22.42
C MET A 532 -23.23 0.85 -21.69
N PHE A 533 -22.98 -0.46 -21.62
CA PHE A 533 -23.81 -1.44 -20.95
C PHE A 533 -22.89 -2.23 -20.01
N LEU A 534 -22.84 -1.81 -18.75
CA LEU A 534 -21.85 -2.26 -17.78
C LEU A 534 -22.53 -3.00 -16.65
N TYR A 535 -21.83 -4.00 -16.09
CA TYR A 535 -22.20 -4.58 -14.80
C TYR A 535 -20.99 -4.81 -13.91
N GLU A 536 -21.21 -4.81 -12.61
CA GLU A 536 -20.22 -5.20 -11.60
C GLU A 536 -20.86 -6.09 -10.55
N ILE A 537 -20.18 -7.20 -10.20
CA ILE A 537 -20.57 -8.06 -9.08
C ILE A 537 -19.46 -7.97 -8.06
N SER A 538 -19.69 -7.23 -6.98
CA SER A 538 -18.66 -6.95 -5.99
C SER A 538 -19.25 -6.68 -4.61
N LYS A 539 -18.39 -6.34 -3.64
CA LYS A 539 -18.78 -6.11 -2.26
C LYS A 539 -18.91 -4.63 -1.93
N THR A 540 -19.83 -4.33 -1.01
CA THR A 540 -20.00 -3.07 -0.30
C THR A 540 -19.82 -3.30 1.19
N TYR A 541 -19.59 -2.25 1.96
CA TYR A 541 -19.20 -2.34 3.36
C TYR A 541 -19.93 -1.31 4.21
N ASP A 542 -20.00 -1.56 5.51
CA ASP A 542 -20.49 -0.60 6.49
C ASP A 542 -19.56 -0.47 7.69
N VAL A 543 -19.88 0.43 8.62
CA VAL A 543 -19.08 0.70 9.82
C VAL A 543 -18.99 -0.50 10.78
N ASN A 544 -19.88 -1.47 10.69
CA ASN A 544 -19.89 -2.70 11.49
C ASN A 544 -18.98 -3.79 10.90
N PHE A 545 -18.22 -3.47 9.85
CA PHE A 545 -17.39 -4.41 9.08
C PHE A 545 -18.19 -5.50 8.36
N GLU A 546 -19.49 -5.26 8.13
CA GLU A 546 -20.32 -6.17 7.36
C GLU A 546 -20.04 -6.02 5.86
N GLU A 547 -19.81 -7.15 5.20
CA GLU A 547 -19.63 -7.24 3.76
C GLU A 547 -20.92 -7.71 3.10
N GLU A 548 -21.41 -6.95 2.11
CA GLU A 548 -22.53 -7.36 1.30
C GLU A 548 -22.14 -7.46 -0.18
N SER A 549 -22.38 -8.62 -0.79
CA SER A 549 -22.23 -8.82 -2.23
C SER A 549 -23.41 -8.21 -2.96
N LYS A 550 -23.13 -7.35 -3.94
CA LYS A 550 -24.15 -6.68 -4.76
C LYS A 550 -23.88 -6.90 -6.24
N ILE A 551 -24.92 -6.80 -7.04
CA ILE A 551 -24.91 -6.73 -8.49
C ILE A 551 -25.31 -5.31 -8.86
N ALA A 552 -24.48 -4.59 -9.59
CA ALA A 552 -24.86 -3.30 -10.15
C ALA A 552 -24.82 -3.33 -11.68
N ILE A 553 -25.73 -2.60 -12.30
CA ILE A 553 -25.86 -2.44 -13.75
C ILE A 553 -25.89 -0.94 -14.05
N LEU A 554 -25.19 -0.53 -15.10
CA LEU A 554 -25.24 0.83 -15.64
C LEU A 554 -25.43 0.76 -17.15
N MET A 555 -26.41 1.48 -17.66
CA MET A 555 -26.76 1.47 -19.08
C MET A 555 -26.96 2.88 -19.62
N LYS A 556 -26.41 3.14 -20.80
CA LYS A 556 -26.54 4.42 -21.52
C LYS A 556 -26.31 4.22 -23.01
N GLY A 557 -27.09 4.90 -23.83
CA GLY A 557 -26.91 4.94 -25.29
C GLY A 557 -27.87 4.04 -26.05
N ASN A 558 -27.48 3.59 -27.25
CA ASN A 558 -28.29 2.74 -28.09
C ASN A 558 -27.94 1.28 -27.85
N TYR A 559 -28.88 0.53 -27.25
CA TYR A 559 -28.68 -0.90 -26.95
C TYR A 559 -28.64 -1.77 -28.21
N ILE A 560 -29.48 -1.46 -29.18
CA ILE A 560 -29.44 -2.03 -30.53
C ILE A 560 -29.48 -0.87 -31.51
N LEU A 561 -28.45 -0.78 -32.36
CA LEU A 561 -28.41 0.15 -33.46
C LEU A 561 -28.05 -0.64 -34.73
N ASN A 562 -29.03 -0.79 -35.63
CA ASN A 562 -28.81 -1.43 -36.90
C ASN A 562 -29.39 -0.52 -38.02
N GLU A 563 -28.46 0.17 -38.68
CA GLU A 563 -28.84 1.13 -39.75
C GLU A 563 -29.49 0.45 -40.95
N ALA A 564 -29.08 -0.77 -41.29
CA ALA A 564 -29.60 -1.50 -42.43
C ALA A 564 -31.06 -1.92 -42.26
N THR A 565 -31.43 -2.33 -41.05
CA THR A 565 -32.80 -2.72 -40.71
C THR A 565 -33.61 -1.56 -40.09
N LYS A 566 -32.99 -0.39 -39.90
CA LYS A 566 -33.59 0.79 -39.25
C LYS A 566 -34.09 0.51 -37.82
N VAL A 567 -33.46 -0.45 -37.15
CA VAL A 567 -33.78 -0.76 -35.75
C VAL A 567 -32.90 0.08 -34.86
N ASN A 568 -33.50 0.89 -33.99
CA ASN A 568 -32.81 1.64 -32.95
C ASN A 568 -33.56 1.47 -31.63
N VAL A 569 -32.95 0.75 -30.70
CA VAL A 569 -33.44 0.57 -29.32
C VAL A 569 -32.60 1.38 -28.38
N LYS A 570 -33.06 2.57 -28.04
CA LYS A 570 -32.38 3.44 -27.06
C LYS A 570 -32.60 2.91 -25.65
N CYS A 571 -31.57 3.05 -24.80
CA CYS A 571 -31.66 2.72 -23.40
C CYS A 571 -32.67 3.63 -22.69
N ASP A 572 -33.62 3.02 -21.97
CA ASP A 572 -34.61 3.67 -21.13
C ASP A 572 -34.87 2.87 -19.85
N PHE A 573 -35.80 3.33 -19.03
CA PHE A 573 -36.17 2.65 -17.79
C PHE A 573 -36.73 1.22 -18.06
N TYR A 574 -37.47 1.02 -19.13
CA TYR A 574 -38.09 -0.28 -19.43
C TYR A 574 -37.06 -1.29 -19.93
N LEU A 575 -36.03 -0.84 -20.63
CA LEU A 575 -34.96 -1.72 -21.09
C LEU A 575 -34.15 -2.27 -19.92
N ILE A 576 -33.66 -1.41 -18.99
CA ILE A 576 -32.93 -1.90 -17.83
C ILE A 576 -33.82 -2.76 -16.92
N LYS A 577 -35.11 -2.41 -16.79
CA LYS A 577 -36.09 -3.22 -16.07
C LYS A 577 -36.19 -4.61 -16.71
N GLY A 578 -36.36 -4.70 -18.03
CA GLY A 578 -36.44 -5.98 -18.75
C GLY A 578 -35.17 -6.84 -18.61
N ILE A 579 -34.00 -6.24 -18.54
CA ILE A 579 -32.71 -6.95 -18.26
C ILE A 579 -32.74 -7.53 -16.85
N VAL A 580 -33.17 -6.76 -15.86
CA VAL A 580 -33.28 -7.23 -14.47
C VAL A 580 -34.34 -8.32 -14.33
N GLU A 581 -35.52 -8.16 -14.95
CA GLU A 581 -36.57 -9.19 -14.99
C GLU A 581 -36.05 -10.47 -15.62
N ASN A 582 -35.38 -10.38 -16.77
CA ASN A 582 -34.79 -11.52 -17.44
C ASN A 582 -33.75 -12.26 -16.56
N LEU A 583 -32.96 -11.51 -15.80
CA LEU A 583 -31.98 -12.10 -14.84
C LEU A 583 -32.74 -12.83 -13.71
N LEU A 584 -33.76 -12.20 -13.13
CA LEU A 584 -34.53 -12.78 -12.03
C LEU A 584 -35.32 -14.03 -12.49
N ASP A 585 -35.93 -13.99 -13.67
CA ASP A 585 -36.61 -15.14 -14.26
C ASP A 585 -35.63 -16.29 -14.53
N TYR A 586 -34.45 -15.99 -15.05
CA TYR A 586 -33.39 -16.98 -15.29
C TYR A 586 -32.90 -17.66 -14.01
N LEU A 587 -32.93 -16.95 -12.89
CA LEU A 587 -32.59 -17.49 -11.56
C LEU A 587 -33.76 -18.23 -10.89
N GLY A 588 -34.93 -18.29 -11.54
CA GLY A 588 -36.11 -19.02 -11.04
C GLY A 588 -37.04 -18.20 -10.15
N PHE A 589 -36.98 -16.87 -10.23
CA PHE A 589 -37.82 -15.98 -9.43
C PHE A 589 -39.07 -15.45 -10.16
N ALA A 590 -39.39 -15.97 -11.33
CA ALA A 590 -40.55 -15.55 -12.09
C ALA A 590 -41.83 -15.53 -11.22
N GLY A 591 -42.55 -14.41 -11.26
CA GLY A 591 -43.78 -14.19 -10.48
C GLY A 591 -43.61 -13.90 -8.98
N ARG A 592 -42.35 -13.85 -8.48
CA ARG A 592 -42.02 -13.56 -7.08
C ARG A 592 -41.48 -12.15 -6.84
N TYR A 593 -41.12 -11.43 -7.87
CA TYR A 593 -40.58 -10.06 -7.75
C TYR A 593 -41.61 -9.01 -8.21
N HIS A 594 -41.46 -7.81 -7.66
CA HIS A 594 -42.24 -6.65 -8.11
C HIS A 594 -41.41 -5.34 -7.96
N PHE A 595 -41.84 -4.32 -8.71
CA PHE A 595 -41.22 -3.00 -8.73
C PHE A 595 -42.17 -1.97 -8.11
N ALA A 596 -41.79 -1.41 -6.98
CA ALA A 596 -42.56 -0.37 -6.30
C ALA A 596 -42.02 1.01 -6.63
N LYS A 597 -42.86 1.92 -7.13
CA LYS A 597 -42.50 3.32 -7.34
C LYS A 597 -41.92 3.90 -6.04
N ALA A 598 -40.75 4.46 -6.10
CA ALA A 598 -40.08 5.02 -4.95
C ALA A 598 -39.26 6.25 -5.32
N ARG A 599 -39.10 7.18 -4.37
CA ARG A 599 -38.16 8.28 -4.47
C ARG A 599 -36.86 7.85 -3.81
N VAL A 600 -35.76 7.90 -4.58
CA VAL A 600 -34.39 7.66 -4.10
C VAL A 600 -33.60 8.92 -4.38
N ASP A 601 -32.94 9.48 -3.37
CA ASP A 601 -32.35 10.84 -3.45
C ASP A 601 -31.32 11.02 -4.57
N SER A 602 -30.58 9.99 -4.92
CA SER A 602 -29.58 10.03 -6.01
C SER A 602 -30.15 9.65 -7.39
N MET A 603 -31.46 9.43 -7.49
CA MET A 603 -32.15 9.04 -8.74
C MET A 603 -33.19 10.08 -9.15
N HIS A 604 -33.59 10.02 -10.42
CA HIS A 604 -34.63 10.86 -10.97
C HIS A 604 -35.98 10.62 -10.24
N PRO A 605 -36.63 11.67 -9.71
CA PRO A 605 -37.74 11.53 -8.77
C PRO A 605 -39.02 10.84 -9.37
N LYS A 606 -39.09 10.79 -10.71
CA LYS A 606 -40.23 10.17 -11.42
C LYS A 606 -39.89 8.89 -12.16
N ARG A 607 -38.58 8.54 -12.25
CA ARG A 607 -38.06 7.40 -13.01
C ARG A 607 -37.19 6.51 -12.13
N SER A 608 -37.71 6.17 -10.92
CA SER A 608 -37.02 5.32 -9.95
C SER A 608 -38.03 4.40 -9.25
N ALA A 609 -37.55 3.20 -8.92
CA ALA A 609 -38.29 2.19 -8.22
C ALA A 609 -37.42 1.40 -7.24
N LYS A 610 -38.06 0.83 -6.22
CA LYS A 610 -37.48 -0.21 -5.37
C LYS A 610 -37.86 -1.57 -5.93
N ILE A 611 -36.96 -2.53 -5.79
CA ILE A 611 -37.13 -3.91 -6.23
C ILE A 611 -37.37 -4.77 -4.99
N TYR A 612 -38.39 -5.59 -5.02
CA TYR A 612 -38.72 -6.55 -3.98
C TYR A 612 -38.80 -7.97 -4.57
N LEU A 613 -38.38 -8.94 -3.78
CA LEU A 613 -38.57 -10.35 -4.00
C LEU A 613 -39.49 -10.83 -2.88
N ASP A 614 -40.72 -11.23 -3.22
CA ASP A 614 -41.81 -11.34 -2.26
C ASP A 614 -41.88 -10.03 -1.43
N ASP A 615 -41.67 -10.07 -0.09
CA ASP A 615 -41.65 -8.89 0.77
C ASP A 615 -40.21 -8.39 1.09
N ILE A 616 -39.17 -9.03 0.51
CA ILE A 616 -37.78 -8.73 0.80
C ILE A 616 -37.28 -7.60 -0.12
N PHE A 617 -36.87 -6.48 0.46
CA PHE A 617 -36.22 -5.41 -0.29
C PHE A 617 -34.88 -5.88 -0.86
N LEU A 618 -34.80 -5.96 -2.19
CA LEU A 618 -33.57 -6.35 -2.90
C LEU A 618 -32.64 -5.18 -3.26
N GLY A 619 -33.24 -4.06 -3.68
CA GLY A 619 -32.43 -2.94 -4.17
C GLY A 619 -33.22 -1.90 -4.95
N ILE A 620 -32.52 -1.16 -5.79
CA ILE A 620 -33.07 0.01 -6.51
C ILE A 620 -32.76 -0.07 -8.01
N ILE A 621 -33.64 0.58 -8.79
CA ILE A 621 -33.54 0.71 -10.24
C ILE A 621 -34.04 2.08 -10.67
N GLY A 622 -33.41 2.72 -11.65
CA GLY A 622 -33.91 3.97 -12.20
C GLY A 622 -32.90 4.76 -12.97
N GLU A 623 -33.29 5.98 -13.34
CA GLU A 623 -32.41 6.96 -13.95
C GLU A 623 -31.61 7.72 -12.88
N VAL A 624 -30.34 7.98 -13.14
CA VAL A 624 -29.48 8.83 -12.28
C VAL A 624 -30.04 10.24 -12.22
N HIS A 625 -29.99 10.87 -11.05
CA HIS A 625 -30.51 12.22 -10.87
C HIS A 625 -29.76 13.23 -11.77
N PRO A 626 -30.45 14.13 -12.50
CA PRO A 626 -29.81 15.09 -13.42
C PRO A 626 -28.76 16.01 -12.77
N ASN A 627 -28.85 16.24 -11.46
CA ASN A 627 -27.83 17.00 -10.73
C ASN A 627 -26.50 16.25 -10.58
N LEU A 628 -26.51 14.92 -10.66
CA LEU A 628 -25.30 14.09 -10.60
C LEU A 628 -24.73 13.82 -11.99
N CYS A 629 -25.59 13.66 -12.97
CA CYS A 629 -25.21 13.48 -14.36
C CYS A 629 -26.26 14.05 -15.28
N LYS A 630 -25.85 14.89 -16.26
CA LYS A 630 -26.74 15.48 -17.26
C LYS A 630 -27.20 14.50 -18.32
N ASP A 631 -26.48 13.42 -18.51
CA ASP A 631 -26.83 12.37 -19.47
C ASP A 631 -27.89 11.44 -18.87
N GLU A 632 -28.75 10.92 -19.73
CA GLU A 632 -29.72 9.89 -19.36
C GLU A 632 -28.99 8.57 -19.12
N ILE A 633 -28.71 8.25 -17.86
CA ILE A 633 -28.06 7.01 -17.42
C ILE A 633 -29.02 6.24 -16.54
N TYR A 634 -29.19 4.98 -16.84
CA TYR A 634 -30.03 4.07 -16.06
C TYR A 634 -29.15 3.13 -15.27
N VAL A 635 -29.49 2.96 -13.99
CA VAL A 635 -28.73 2.12 -13.06
C VAL A 635 -29.65 1.21 -12.26
N CYS A 636 -29.10 0.08 -11.88
CA CYS A 636 -29.74 -0.85 -10.95
C CYS A 636 -28.68 -1.36 -9.97
N GLU A 637 -29.04 -1.52 -8.71
CA GLU A 637 -28.20 -2.21 -7.72
C GLU A 637 -29.09 -3.12 -6.87
N ILE A 638 -28.74 -4.41 -6.78
CA ILE A 638 -29.46 -5.42 -6.01
C ILE A 638 -28.52 -6.25 -5.15
N SER A 639 -29.00 -6.70 -4.00
CA SER A 639 -28.28 -7.57 -3.08
C SER A 639 -28.19 -8.99 -3.61
N LEU A 640 -26.98 -9.45 -3.91
CA LEU A 640 -26.72 -10.84 -4.27
C LEU A 640 -26.92 -11.78 -3.08
N ASN A 641 -26.55 -11.34 -1.87
CA ASN A 641 -26.71 -12.16 -0.67
C ASN A 641 -28.17 -12.52 -0.42
N LYS A 642 -29.07 -11.54 -0.51
CA LYS A 642 -30.51 -11.75 -0.35
C LYS A 642 -31.09 -12.63 -1.45
N LEU A 643 -30.69 -12.42 -2.71
CA LEU A 643 -31.08 -13.30 -3.81
C LEU A 643 -30.70 -14.76 -3.56
N MET A 644 -29.45 -15.00 -3.13
CA MET A 644 -28.94 -16.36 -2.94
C MET A 644 -29.67 -17.12 -1.82
N GLN A 645 -30.10 -16.41 -0.77
CA GLN A 645 -30.88 -17.01 0.32
C GLN A 645 -32.25 -17.50 -0.14
N GLU A 646 -32.83 -16.90 -1.19
CA GLU A 646 -34.16 -17.16 -1.70
C GLU A 646 -34.18 -18.12 -2.90
N ILE A 647 -33.04 -18.57 -3.41
CA ILE A 647 -32.95 -19.53 -4.51
C ILE A 647 -33.55 -20.87 -4.05
N LYS A 648 -34.54 -21.34 -4.77
CA LYS A 648 -35.14 -22.64 -4.55
C LYS A 648 -34.82 -23.57 -5.71
N PRO A 649 -34.78 -24.91 -5.50
CA PRO A 649 -34.63 -25.85 -6.60
C PRO A 649 -35.75 -25.66 -7.61
N LEU A 650 -35.41 -25.61 -8.89
CA LEU A 650 -36.41 -25.55 -9.96
C LEU A 650 -37.27 -26.79 -9.92
N LYS A 651 -38.56 -26.60 -9.86
CA LYS A 651 -39.57 -27.68 -9.94
C LYS A 651 -40.15 -27.72 -11.35
N TYR A 652 -40.01 -28.86 -12.00
CA TYR A 652 -40.61 -29.06 -13.30
C TYR A 652 -42.16 -29.09 -13.16
N VAL A 653 -42.83 -28.30 -13.97
CA VAL A 653 -44.27 -28.32 -14.13
C VAL A 653 -44.54 -28.65 -15.60
N ALA A 654 -45.27 -29.71 -15.86
CA ALA A 654 -45.64 -30.10 -17.20
C ALA A 654 -46.55 -29.03 -17.84
N ALA A 655 -46.31 -28.74 -19.11
CA ALA A 655 -47.23 -27.88 -19.87
C ALA A 655 -48.61 -28.55 -19.96
N SER A 656 -49.64 -27.75 -19.87
CA SER A 656 -51.01 -28.24 -20.02
C SER A 656 -51.23 -28.79 -21.44
N ILE A 657 -51.89 -29.93 -21.55
CA ILE A 657 -52.32 -30.53 -22.82
C ILE A 657 -53.67 -30.00 -23.29
N TYR A 658 -54.36 -29.24 -22.45
CA TYR A 658 -55.68 -28.69 -22.74
C TYR A 658 -55.54 -27.32 -23.39
N PRO A 659 -56.45 -26.94 -24.33
CA PRO A 659 -56.41 -25.67 -25.04
C PRO A 659 -56.65 -24.49 -24.08
N GLU A 660 -56.04 -23.38 -24.40
CA GLU A 660 -56.21 -22.09 -23.72
C GLU A 660 -57.39 -21.31 -24.33
N ILE A 661 -58.06 -20.47 -23.52
CA ILE A 661 -59.01 -19.46 -23.96
C ILE A 661 -58.44 -18.08 -23.69
N VAL A 662 -58.39 -17.23 -24.70
CA VAL A 662 -57.81 -15.89 -24.62
C VAL A 662 -58.91 -14.85 -24.70
N LYS A 663 -58.85 -13.84 -23.81
CA LYS A 663 -59.77 -12.69 -23.79
C LYS A 663 -58.93 -11.40 -23.70
N ASP A 664 -59.35 -10.40 -24.45
CA ASP A 664 -58.76 -9.07 -24.44
C ASP A 664 -59.67 -8.08 -23.71
N VAL A 665 -59.09 -7.18 -22.92
CA VAL A 665 -59.81 -6.12 -22.23
C VAL A 665 -58.96 -4.86 -22.14
N ALA A 666 -59.54 -3.68 -22.33
CA ALA A 666 -58.86 -2.42 -22.18
C ALA A 666 -59.54 -1.57 -21.10
N PHE A 667 -58.73 -1.12 -20.13
CA PHE A 667 -59.21 -0.23 -19.05
C PHE A 667 -58.67 1.20 -19.27
N VAL A 668 -59.54 2.19 -19.17
CA VAL A 668 -59.22 3.59 -19.17
C VAL A 668 -59.05 4.03 -17.72
N VAL A 669 -57.82 4.37 -17.36
CA VAL A 669 -57.44 4.67 -15.98
C VAL A 669 -56.63 5.97 -15.90
N ASP A 670 -56.51 6.53 -14.70
CA ASP A 670 -55.64 7.69 -14.46
C ASP A 670 -54.15 7.38 -14.85
N LYS A 671 -53.48 8.35 -15.49
CA LYS A 671 -52.11 8.18 -15.93
C LYS A 671 -51.13 7.85 -14.79
N SER A 672 -51.42 8.34 -13.59
CA SER A 672 -50.58 8.12 -12.40
C SER A 672 -50.74 6.73 -11.80
N LEU A 673 -51.79 6.00 -12.12
CA LEU A 673 -52.04 4.66 -11.60
C LEU A 673 -51.01 3.66 -12.17
N PRO A 674 -50.23 2.99 -11.31
CA PRO A 674 -49.30 1.96 -11.75
C PRO A 674 -50.05 0.79 -12.38
N VAL A 675 -49.61 0.33 -13.55
CA VAL A 675 -50.26 -0.78 -14.26
C VAL A 675 -50.18 -2.09 -13.46
N GLU A 676 -49.15 -2.26 -12.65
CA GLU A 676 -48.95 -3.41 -11.75
C GLU A 676 -50.12 -3.57 -10.76
N GLU A 677 -50.69 -2.47 -10.27
CA GLU A 677 -51.84 -2.53 -9.36
C GLU A 677 -53.08 -3.11 -10.06
N ILE A 678 -53.26 -2.76 -11.35
CA ILE A 678 -54.33 -3.31 -12.17
C ILE A 678 -54.06 -4.80 -12.42
N MET A 679 -52.87 -5.17 -12.79
CA MET A 679 -52.48 -6.57 -13.02
C MET A 679 -52.64 -7.42 -11.77
N ASN A 680 -52.36 -6.88 -10.59
CA ASN A 680 -52.56 -7.58 -9.32
C ASN A 680 -54.04 -7.81 -9.04
N GLU A 681 -54.92 -6.83 -9.32
CA GLU A 681 -56.34 -7.02 -9.18
C GLU A 681 -56.87 -8.04 -10.18
N ILE A 682 -56.44 -7.99 -11.44
CA ILE A 682 -56.76 -8.97 -12.46
C ILE A 682 -56.33 -10.37 -12.01
N ARG A 683 -55.10 -10.52 -11.49
CA ARG A 683 -54.57 -11.79 -11.03
C ARG A 683 -55.32 -12.36 -9.84
N THR A 684 -55.69 -11.52 -8.89
CA THR A 684 -56.51 -11.91 -7.72
C THR A 684 -57.88 -12.33 -8.12
N SER A 685 -58.54 -11.60 -9.04
CA SER A 685 -59.89 -11.90 -9.52
C SER A 685 -59.94 -13.09 -10.46
N GLY A 686 -58.86 -13.35 -11.23
CA GLY A 686 -58.77 -14.45 -12.20
C GLY A 686 -58.55 -15.83 -11.60
N LYS A 687 -58.19 -15.90 -10.30
CA LYS A 687 -57.95 -17.13 -9.53
C LYS A 687 -57.01 -18.10 -10.27
N ASP A 688 -57.17 -19.41 -10.05
CA ASP A 688 -56.29 -20.46 -10.57
C ASP A 688 -56.41 -20.72 -12.07
N LEU A 689 -57.50 -20.27 -12.71
CA LEU A 689 -57.70 -20.48 -14.14
C LEU A 689 -57.03 -19.42 -15.02
N LEU A 690 -56.72 -18.27 -14.49
CA LEU A 690 -55.94 -17.22 -15.19
C LEU A 690 -54.46 -17.54 -15.14
N THR A 691 -53.93 -18.05 -16.22
CA THR A 691 -52.54 -18.52 -16.29
C THR A 691 -51.54 -17.44 -16.76
N ASN A 692 -51.99 -16.46 -17.56
CA ASN A 692 -51.13 -15.40 -18.04
C ASN A 692 -51.89 -14.07 -18.21
N ILE A 693 -51.17 -12.97 -17.94
CA ILE A 693 -51.64 -11.59 -18.17
C ILE A 693 -50.52 -10.89 -18.94
N SER A 694 -50.79 -10.39 -20.13
CA SER A 694 -49.85 -9.59 -20.89
C SER A 694 -50.46 -8.27 -21.32
N ILE A 695 -49.69 -7.20 -21.27
CA ILE A 695 -50.07 -5.89 -21.81
C ILE A 695 -49.63 -5.87 -23.26
N PHE A 696 -50.56 -5.55 -24.16
CA PHE A 696 -50.23 -5.47 -25.59
C PHE A 696 -50.43 -4.07 -26.18
N ASP A 697 -51.12 -3.15 -25.48
CA ASP A 697 -51.21 -1.75 -25.92
C ASP A 697 -51.40 -0.81 -24.72
N VAL A 698 -50.77 0.38 -24.83
CA VAL A 698 -50.96 1.50 -23.91
C VAL A 698 -51.20 2.76 -24.73
N TYR A 699 -52.45 3.16 -24.82
CA TYR A 699 -52.86 4.28 -25.65
C TYR A 699 -53.05 5.55 -24.82
N THR A 700 -52.51 6.66 -25.35
CA THR A 700 -52.72 8.02 -24.86
C THR A 700 -52.93 8.91 -26.09
N GLY A 701 -54.17 9.30 -26.35
CA GLY A 701 -54.47 10.09 -27.54
C GLY A 701 -55.91 10.56 -27.61
N PRO A 702 -56.40 11.00 -28.78
CA PRO A 702 -57.79 11.44 -28.94
C PRO A 702 -58.80 10.38 -28.42
N ASN A 703 -59.87 10.82 -27.83
CA ASN A 703 -60.96 10.03 -27.25
C ASN A 703 -60.74 9.52 -25.81
N ILE A 704 -59.65 9.92 -25.15
CA ILE A 704 -59.44 9.78 -23.69
C ILE A 704 -58.97 11.10 -23.10
N LEU A 705 -59.20 11.35 -21.81
CA LEU A 705 -58.75 12.58 -21.16
C LEU A 705 -57.23 12.66 -21.12
N GLU A 706 -56.65 13.86 -21.16
CA GLU A 706 -55.19 14.05 -21.04
C GLU A 706 -54.63 13.48 -19.76
N THR A 707 -55.43 13.36 -18.71
CA THR A 707 -55.08 12.77 -17.42
C THR A 707 -55.21 11.26 -17.41
N GLU A 708 -55.72 10.64 -18.46
CA GLU A 708 -56.00 9.21 -18.53
C GLU A 708 -55.10 8.50 -19.53
N LYS A 709 -54.97 7.19 -19.39
CA LYS A 709 -54.40 6.22 -20.33
C LYS A 709 -55.31 5.02 -20.48
N SER A 710 -55.36 4.45 -21.68
CA SER A 710 -56.02 3.16 -21.92
C SER A 710 -54.99 2.07 -21.93
N VAL A 711 -55.12 1.07 -21.08
CA VAL A 711 -54.19 -0.09 -21.01
C VAL A 711 -54.95 -1.33 -21.44
N ALA A 712 -54.47 -1.99 -22.49
CA ALA A 712 -55.06 -3.21 -23.03
C ALA A 712 -54.30 -4.45 -22.56
N PHE A 713 -55.04 -5.37 -21.99
CA PHE A 713 -54.54 -6.62 -21.43
C PHE A 713 -55.07 -7.81 -22.24
N LYS A 714 -54.18 -8.76 -22.48
CA LYS A 714 -54.51 -10.10 -22.97
C LYS A 714 -54.47 -11.06 -21.79
N LEU A 715 -55.60 -11.71 -21.52
CA LEU A 715 -55.81 -12.63 -20.41
C LEU A 715 -55.92 -14.05 -20.95
N THR A 716 -55.05 -14.94 -20.52
CA THR A 716 -55.03 -16.34 -20.95
C THR A 716 -55.54 -17.22 -19.83
N PHE A 717 -56.59 -17.97 -20.10
CA PHE A 717 -57.22 -18.92 -19.17
C PHE A 717 -56.94 -20.34 -19.61
N GLN A 718 -56.49 -21.19 -18.70
CA GLN A 718 -56.20 -22.60 -18.98
C GLN A 718 -56.32 -23.45 -17.71
N SER A 719 -56.69 -24.71 -17.86
CA SER A 719 -56.66 -25.69 -16.77
C SER A 719 -55.63 -26.81 -17.09
N ASN A 720 -55.01 -27.34 -16.06
CA ASN A 720 -54.10 -28.49 -16.20
C ASN A 720 -54.83 -29.85 -16.11
N THR A 721 -56.16 -29.83 -15.86
CA THR A 721 -56.93 -31.06 -15.60
C THR A 721 -58.05 -31.31 -16.60
N ARG A 722 -58.52 -30.28 -17.32
CA ARG A 722 -59.61 -30.38 -18.27
C ARG A 722 -59.64 -29.21 -19.28
N THR A 723 -60.34 -29.37 -20.35
CA THR A 723 -60.77 -28.28 -21.26
C THR A 723 -61.78 -27.35 -20.57
N LEU A 724 -61.52 -26.04 -20.65
CA LEU A 724 -62.41 -25.01 -20.09
C LEU A 724 -63.58 -24.77 -21.00
N GLN A 725 -64.81 -24.49 -20.40
CA GLN A 725 -65.98 -24.07 -21.12
C GLN A 725 -66.01 -22.53 -21.23
N GLU A 726 -66.56 -22.02 -22.35
CA GLU A 726 -66.62 -20.57 -22.62
C GLU A 726 -67.34 -19.80 -21.52
N ASP A 727 -68.54 -20.35 -21.07
CA ASP A 727 -69.38 -19.71 -20.05
C ASP A 727 -68.64 -19.58 -18.68
N GLU A 728 -67.83 -20.56 -18.35
CA GLU A 728 -67.06 -20.55 -17.13
C GLU A 728 -66.00 -19.44 -17.17
N VAL A 729 -65.28 -19.32 -18.30
CA VAL A 729 -64.27 -18.27 -18.50
C VAL A 729 -64.93 -16.90 -18.54
N MET A 730 -66.12 -16.77 -19.20
CA MET A 730 -66.82 -15.49 -19.24
C MET A 730 -67.29 -15.02 -17.86
N THR A 731 -67.67 -15.94 -16.98
CA THR A 731 -68.05 -15.61 -15.59
C THR A 731 -66.80 -14.97 -14.87
N ILE A 732 -65.60 -15.59 -14.91
CA ILE A 732 -64.43 -15.08 -14.30
C ILE A 732 -64.02 -13.78 -14.98
N PHE A 733 -64.10 -13.68 -16.28
CA PHE A 733 -63.72 -12.48 -17.03
C PHE A 733 -64.61 -11.28 -16.63
N ASN A 734 -65.89 -11.49 -16.44
CA ASN A 734 -66.82 -10.47 -15.95
C ASN A 734 -66.59 -10.08 -14.50
N ASP A 735 -66.18 -11.02 -13.64
CA ASP A 735 -65.73 -10.74 -12.27
C ASP A 735 -64.52 -9.85 -12.28
N ILE A 736 -63.52 -10.16 -13.13
CA ILE A 736 -62.31 -9.34 -13.31
C ILE A 736 -62.68 -7.92 -13.73
N MET A 737 -63.51 -7.77 -14.77
CA MET A 737 -63.97 -6.47 -15.25
C MET A 737 -64.64 -5.66 -14.15
N THR A 738 -65.54 -6.30 -13.38
CA THR A 738 -66.26 -5.65 -12.30
C THR A 738 -65.41 -5.22 -11.17
N ASN A 739 -64.51 -6.09 -10.72
CA ASN A 739 -63.60 -5.81 -9.59
C ASN A 739 -62.60 -4.70 -9.94
N VAL A 740 -61.97 -4.71 -11.13
CA VAL A 740 -61.08 -3.65 -11.59
C VAL A 740 -61.81 -2.32 -11.72
N LYS A 741 -63.04 -2.31 -12.33
CA LYS A 741 -63.85 -1.10 -12.42
C LYS A 741 -64.14 -0.49 -11.05
N ASN A 742 -64.58 -1.30 -10.10
CA ASN A 742 -64.97 -0.85 -8.77
C ASN A 742 -63.80 -0.34 -7.97
N LYS A 743 -62.66 -1.05 -8.02
CA LYS A 743 -61.49 -0.73 -7.24
C LYS A 743 -60.81 0.56 -7.71
N PHE A 744 -60.71 0.75 -9.04
CA PHE A 744 -59.97 1.89 -9.61
C PHE A 744 -60.88 2.97 -10.20
N ASN A 745 -62.19 2.82 -10.03
CA ASN A 745 -63.18 3.74 -10.59
C ASN A 745 -62.94 4.05 -12.08
N CYS A 746 -62.66 3.02 -12.87
CA CYS A 746 -62.21 3.12 -14.26
C CYS A 746 -63.30 2.66 -15.24
N LYS A 747 -63.13 2.98 -16.53
CA LYS A 747 -64.03 2.56 -17.61
C LYS A 747 -63.37 1.44 -18.41
N VAL A 748 -64.18 0.50 -18.89
CA VAL A 748 -63.75 -0.42 -19.96
C VAL A 748 -63.98 0.30 -21.28
N ARG A 749 -62.96 0.27 -22.14
CA ARG A 749 -63.03 0.80 -23.49
C ARG A 749 -63.76 -0.23 -24.35
N ASP A 750 -64.97 0.09 -24.76
CA ASP A 750 -65.71 -0.72 -25.78
C ASP A 750 -65.03 -0.50 -27.14
N ASN A 751 -64.81 -1.57 -27.89
CA ASN A 751 -64.23 -1.56 -29.25
C ASN A 751 -65.04 -0.75 -30.23
#